data_7bbaa363deaabb64bfd02b7a95ea6131
#
_entry.id   7bbaa363deaabb64bfd02b7a95ea6131
#
_cell.length_a   1.000
_cell.length_b   1.000
_cell.length_c   1.000
_cell.angle_alpha   90.00
_cell.angle_beta   90.00
_cell.angle_gamma   90.00
#
_symmetry.space_group_name_H-M   'P 1'
#
loop_
_entity.id
_entity.type
_entity.pdbx_description
1 polymer ?
#
loop_
_entity_poly.entity_id
_entity_poly.type
_entity_poly.pdbx_seq_one_letter_code
_entity_poly.pdbx_strand_id
1 'polypeptide(L)'
;MRKRLLVALLLILCSVVATPRAGAAQTIGFPTFSGPAIPAPPVAYTPGDMMRSIYDAESSGTDFWMDRLLARSGNDPAGPWLMSRGRAVFMKEHDPSRLGFAGKVAYWESINDNSAYTVAITPGTFTEQVSRRRQTPSHWKSVHTSGAITVEQTKFITDNNVAVTNLSIKNNGTGSTTLQLRATSPYATTGSGSELTGQVAAYNNLTTIRPRLTGDGFTAADGGLNRSVTIAAGATATAKVVMGFVTDEIPESLTEYNAYAGYSNATAFATHVKAYNLWWARNVPYIDVPEPAIKKSVYYRWWLMRFNNLDADIPGQTYQFPTSTEGVLGYNNAIALTQPMHIDDLKYLRNPMYAYGDWLSVGQVSKGGRFLDNPGDPANWSNSYTQYIAEAAWKSYQIHGGQPAIAGNLAHYAEGDVKGQLAYYDHDNNKLIEYDWGALTGNDADAVSFHWKPGTMDRAESAYQYSGALAAAQAYEVIGNTAKATEMRTLATQIKNAIVNVLWNPNRQLFEHRLKSTNEWVPWKEINNYYPFSVGAVPDTATYKQALRLFDDPAQYPVFPFYTANQVDKKAAADAGNPGSNNFSTINSTVQFRLYSSVLRDYPNSWMTATDYKKLLYWNAWAQYVGGNTQWPDANEFWADWNGSGIDYRSWIHHNILGSSNWTVIEDVAGLRPRNDAKVELSPIDIGWDHFTVNNLRYRNGDLSIVWDDPSDGVARYPGVPEGYSIYLNGNRVATVSRLVPFTWDPATGEVTTNGTVTHHTAAAGLRAPNQVVHNSTRMVDMFAKAGVDLTADLPNLASGATVTASHTGSGSNVSGAVDGYPTNEPFWGAGSSPNSQDWYELNFGTARTFDEVRLYFKDSRPASGTYRAPSAYGIQYYDGSTWVNVPSQAKSPATPRANYNLVRFPAVSAQRVRVLATNASGAKTGLTEIKIHNRGGVRSPKAHGR
;
A
#
# COMPACT_ATOMS: atom_id res chain seq x y z
N MET A 1 27.97 11.66 0.61
CA MET A 1 28.41 12.13 -0.72
C MET A 1 28.73 11.01 -1.72
N ARG A 2 29.40 9.91 -1.36
CA ARG A 2 29.70 8.82 -2.33
C ARG A 2 28.48 7.97 -2.74
N LYS A 3 27.48 7.79 -1.88
CA LYS A 3 26.21 7.09 -2.23
C LYS A 3 25.28 7.91 -3.13
N ARG A 4 25.32 9.26 -3.04
CA ARG A 4 24.52 10.15 -3.91
C ARG A 4 24.94 10.13 -5.38
N LEU A 5 26.22 9.88 -5.63
CA LEU A 5 26.71 9.74 -7.01
C LEU A 5 26.33 8.40 -7.64
N LEU A 6 26.11 7.35 -6.82
CA LEU A 6 25.77 6.02 -7.34
C LEU A 6 24.31 5.94 -7.82
N VAL A 7 23.37 6.57 -7.14
CA VAL A 7 21.94 6.58 -7.54
C VAL A 7 21.74 7.44 -8.79
N ALA A 8 22.39 8.61 -8.86
CA ALA A 8 22.37 9.42 -10.08
C ALA A 8 23.15 8.75 -11.25
N LEU A 9 24.18 7.96 -10.94
CA LEU A 9 24.97 7.23 -11.95
C LEU A 9 24.25 5.93 -12.39
N LEU A 10 23.44 5.28 -11.53
CA LEU A 10 22.63 4.11 -11.92
C LEU A 10 21.46 4.50 -12.84
N LEU A 11 20.82 5.64 -12.60
CA LEU A 11 19.82 6.21 -13.53
C LEU A 11 20.44 6.57 -14.89
N ILE A 12 21.72 6.95 -14.94
CA ILE A 12 22.43 7.28 -16.17
C ILE A 12 22.96 6.01 -16.88
N LEU A 13 23.24 4.91 -16.17
CA LEU A 13 23.76 3.67 -16.76
C LEU A 13 22.69 2.77 -17.39
N CYS A 14 21.39 3.01 -17.13
CA CYS A 14 20.29 2.37 -17.86
C CYS A 14 20.02 2.97 -19.26
N SER A 15 20.69 4.06 -19.63
CA SER A 15 20.60 4.64 -20.98
C SER A 15 21.63 4.00 -21.94
N VAL A 16 21.52 2.70 -22.18
CA VAL A 16 22.10 2.14 -23.40
C VAL A 16 21.24 2.61 -24.57
N VAL A 17 21.72 3.62 -25.29
CA VAL A 17 21.12 4.13 -26.52
C VAL A 17 21.03 2.98 -27.53
N ALA A 18 19.94 2.24 -27.51
CA ALA A 18 19.56 1.45 -28.66
C ALA A 18 18.90 2.40 -29.65
N THR A 19 19.49 2.60 -30.81
CA THR A 19 18.88 3.38 -31.90
C THR A 19 17.47 2.84 -32.19
N PRO A 20 16.42 3.65 -32.15
CA PRO A 20 15.07 3.19 -32.45
C PRO A 20 15.01 2.66 -33.88
N ARG A 21 14.72 1.38 -34.04
CA ARG A 21 14.29 0.87 -35.34
C ARG A 21 12.82 1.22 -35.51
N ALA A 22 12.51 2.04 -36.50
CA ALA A 22 11.13 2.27 -36.93
C ALA A 22 10.57 0.94 -37.45
N GLY A 23 9.88 0.19 -36.59
CA GLY A 23 9.01 -0.88 -37.00
C GLY A 23 7.72 -0.26 -37.55
N ALA A 24 7.21 -0.77 -38.66
CA ALA A 24 5.86 -0.41 -39.12
C ALA A 24 4.86 -0.73 -37.99
N ALA A 25 3.98 0.22 -37.65
CA ALA A 25 2.93 0.02 -36.68
C ALA A 25 2.07 -1.17 -37.15
N GLN A 26 2.15 -2.28 -36.41
CA GLN A 26 1.26 -3.41 -36.63
C GLN A 26 0.06 -3.19 -35.69
N THR A 27 -1.14 -3.43 -36.21
CA THR A 27 -2.34 -3.54 -35.37
C THR A 27 -2.11 -4.71 -34.41
N ILE A 28 -1.79 -4.42 -33.16
CA ILE A 28 -1.51 -5.44 -32.15
C ILE A 28 -2.82 -6.11 -31.75
N GLY A 29 -2.91 -7.44 -31.98
CA GLY A 29 -4.02 -8.28 -31.56
C GLY A 29 -4.03 -8.53 -30.05
N PHE A 30 -4.83 -9.51 -29.62
CA PHE A 30 -4.76 -10.01 -28.25
C PHE A 30 -3.50 -10.84 -28.03
N PRO A 31 -2.89 -10.83 -26.84
CA PRO A 31 -1.77 -11.70 -26.54
C PRO A 31 -2.22 -13.16 -26.43
N THR A 32 -1.29 -14.08 -26.62
CA THR A 32 -1.51 -15.51 -26.34
C THR A 32 -0.90 -15.83 -25.00
N PHE A 33 -1.69 -16.45 -24.12
CA PHE A 33 -1.20 -17.00 -22.86
C PHE A 33 -0.76 -18.45 -23.06
N SER A 34 0.35 -18.82 -22.41
CA SER A 34 0.90 -20.18 -22.41
C SER A 34 1.04 -20.66 -20.96
N GLY A 35 1.29 -21.95 -20.79
CA GLY A 35 1.52 -22.53 -19.48
C GLY A 35 0.48 -23.56 -19.06
N PRO A 36 0.61 -24.13 -17.85
CA PRO A 36 -0.31 -25.13 -17.34
C PRO A 36 -1.68 -24.55 -17.03
N ALA A 37 -2.68 -25.41 -16.91
CA ALA A 37 -4.01 -25.04 -16.46
C ALA A 37 -3.94 -24.34 -15.09
N ILE A 38 -4.66 -23.21 -14.98
CA ILE A 38 -4.76 -22.44 -13.73
C ILE A 38 -5.73 -23.18 -12.81
N PRO A 39 -5.36 -23.42 -11.53
CA PRO A 39 -6.22 -24.08 -10.57
C PRO A 39 -7.56 -23.38 -10.40
N ALA A 40 -8.66 -24.10 -10.51
CA ALA A 40 -9.99 -23.63 -10.17
C ALA A 40 -10.20 -23.65 -8.64
N PRO A 41 -11.09 -22.78 -8.11
CA PRO A 41 -11.48 -22.84 -6.71
C PRO A 41 -12.19 -24.19 -6.41
N PRO A 42 -12.07 -24.71 -5.17
CA PRO A 42 -12.59 -26.04 -4.82
C PRO A 42 -14.11 -26.13 -4.66
N VAL A 43 -14.82 -24.99 -4.64
CA VAL A 43 -16.27 -24.92 -4.43
C VAL A 43 -16.97 -24.24 -5.60
N ALA A 44 -18.24 -24.60 -5.84
CA ALA A 44 -19.07 -23.92 -6.82
C ALA A 44 -19.40 -22.49 -6.37
N TYR A 45 -19.57 -21.58 -7.34
CA TYR A 45 -19.95 -20.20 -7.06
C TYR A 45 -21.33 -20.12 -6.38
N THR A 46 -21.40 -19.28 -5.34
CA THR A 46 -22.64 -18.82 -4.71
C THR A 46 -22.51 -17.34 -4.33
N PRO A 47 -23.54 -16.50 -4.52
CA PRO A 47 -23.47 -15.11 -4.06
C PRO A 47 -23.29 -15.05 -2.54
N GLY A 48 -22.19 -14.43 -2.10
CA GLY A 48 -21.84 -14.35 -0.70
C GLY A 48 -20.33 -14.29 -0.51
N ASP A 49 -19.83 -14.75 0.64
CA ASP A 49 -18.38 -14.77 0.90
C ASP A 49 -17.71 -16.00 0.29
N MET A 50 -17.40 -15.93 -1.00
CA MET A 50 -16.79 -17.04 -1.73
C MET A 50 -15.38 -17.34 -1.24
N MET A 51 -14.56 -16.34 -0.96
CA MET A 51 -13.20 -16.56 -0.42
C MET A 51 -13.24 -17.24 0.94
N ARG A 52 -14.20 -16.88 1.77
CA ARG A 52 -14.41 -17.52 3.07
C ARG A 52 -14.88 -18.96 2.91
N SER A 53 -15.80 -19.22 1.97
CA SER A 53 -16.29 -20.57 1.67
C SER A 53 -15.15 -21.47 1.18
N ILE A 54 -14.26 -20.97 0.32
CA ILE A 54 -13.07 -21.71 -0.12
C ILE A 54 -12.18 -22.06 1.08
N TYR A 55 -11.90 -21.08 1.94
CA TYR A 55 -11.07 -21.29 3.13
C TYR A 55 -11.70 -22.33 4.06
N ASP A 56 -12.99 -22.22 4.32
CA ASP A 56 -13.70 -23.14 5.24
C ASP A 56 -13.71 -24.58 4.70
N ALA A 57 -13.83 -24.77 3.38
CA ALA A 57 -13.75 -26.09 2.74
C ALA A 57 -12.35 -26.73 2.87
N GLU A 58 -11.29 -25.92 2.92
CA GLU A 58 -9.88 -26.36 2.97
C GLU A 58 -9.28 -26.33 4.39
N SER A 59 -9.98 -25.77 5.37
CA SER A 59 -9.45 -25.46 6.72
C SER A 59 -9.02 -26.68 7.55
N SER A 60 -9.44 -27.88 7.17
CA SER A 60 -8.99 -29.13 7.82
C SER A 60 -7.56 -29.53 7.42
N GLY A 61 -7.04 -29.01 6.29
CA GLY A 61 -5.74 -29.32 5.71
C GLY A 61 -4.73 -28.18 5.77
N THR A 62 -3.69 -28.29 4.95
CA THR A 62 -2.65 -27.30 4.74
C THR A 62 -2.41 -27.01 3.26
N ASP A 63 -3.28 -27.48 2.40
CA ASP A 63 -3.24 -27.27 0.94
C ASP A 63 -4.39 -26.34 0.55
N PHE A 64 -4.11 -25.06 0.42
CA PHE A 64 -5.07 -24.00 0.16
C PHE A 64 -5.03 -23.53 -1.28
N TRP A 65 -6.19 -23.14 -1.81
CA TRP A 65 -6.34 -22.69 -3.20
C TRP A 65 -5.39 -21.54 -3.57
N MET A 66 -5.22 -20.54 -2.70
CA MET A 66 -4.32 -19.40 -2.98
C MET A 66 -2.86 -19.86 -3.09
N ASP A 67 -2.44 -20.81 -2.28
CA ASP A 67 -1.10 -21.41 -2.36
C ASP A 67 -0.91 -22.24 -3.64
N ARG A 68 -1.96 -22.92 -4.11
CA ARG A 68 -1.92 -23.65 -5.39
C ARG A 68 -1.92 -22.70 -6.59
N LEU A 69 -2.76 -21.66 -6.55
CA LEU A 69 -2.92 -20.68 -7.64
C LEU A 69 -1.60 -19.96 -7.94
N LEU A 70 -0.84 -19.58 -6.90
CA LEU A 70 0.39 -18.79 -7.02
C LEU A 70 1.67 -19.62 -6.75
N ALA A 71 1.57 -20.95 -6.86
CA ALA A 71 2.74 -21.82 -6.67
C ALA A 71 3.76 -21.64 -7.79
N ARG A 72 5.04 -21.61 -7.38
CA ARG A 72 6.21 -21.71 -8.28
C ARG A 72 6.94 -23.01 -8.01
N SER A 73 7.53 -23.64 -9.01
CA SER A 73 8.23 -24.91 -8.88
C SER A 73 9.36 -25.07 -9.87
N GLY A 74 10.29 -25.96 -9.58
CA GLY A 74 11.38 -26.32 -10.47
C GLY A 74 12.36 -25.22 -10.77
N ASN A 75 12.69 -25.04 -12.03
CA ASN A 75 13.64 -24.07 -12.56
C ASN A 75 12.94 -22.79 -13.05
N ASP A 76 11.93 -22.33 -12.34
CA ASP A 76 11.25 -21.06 -12.67
C ASP A 76 12.28 -19.93 -12.87
N PRO A 77 12.36 -19.33 -14.07
CA PRO A 77 13.33 -18.29 -14.38
C PRO A 77 12.89 -16.90 -13.94
N ALA A 78 11.64 -16.73 -13.48
CA ALA A 78 11.08 -15.42 -13.17
C ALA A 78 11.59 -14.89 -11.83
N GLY A 79 12.41 -13.85 -11.85
CA GLY A 79 12.84 -13.08 -10.70
C GLY A 79 13.32 -13.85 -9.47
N PRO A 80 13.58 -13.18 -8.37
CA PRO A 80 13.98 -13.85 -7.13
C PRO A 80 12.85 -14.70 -6.53
N TRP A 81 13.25 -15.76 -5.81
CA TRP A 81 12.32 -16.61 -5.08
C TRP A 81 11.93 -15.92 -3.77
N LEU A 82 10.65 -15.59 -3.64
CA LEU A 82 10.08 -15.00 -2.45
C LEU A 82 9.39 -16.06 -1.59
N MET A 83 9.20 -15.73 -0.33
CA MET A 83 8.42 -16.54 0.60
C MET A 83 7.53 -15.61 1.43
N SER A 84 6.74 -16.14 2.34
CA SER A 84 6.02 -15.30 3.29
C SER A 84 6.96 -14.32 3.98
N ARG A 85 6.45 -13.14 4.33
CA ARG A 85 7.18 -12.15 5.11
C ARG A 85 6.44 -11.82 6.39
N GLY A 86 7.18 -11.33 7.39
CA GLY A 86 6.60 -10.72 8.57
C GLY A 86 6.20 -9.27 8.35
N ARG A 87 5.71 -8.62 9.40
CA ARG A 87 5.32 -7.20 9.39
C ARG A 87 6.49 -6.27 8.98
N ALA A 88 7.73 -6.67 9.29
CA ALA A 88 8.93 -5.93 8.93
C ALA A 88 10.08 -6.80 8.39
N VAL A 89 10.10 -8.11 8.68
CA VAL A 89 11.17 -9.03 8.28
C VAL A 89 10.87 -9.70 6.95
N PHE A 90 11.84 -9.71 6.05
CA PHE A 90 11.79 -10.43 4.78
C PHE A 90 13.18 -10.86 4.32
N MET A 91 13.22 -11.82 3.40
CA MET A 91 14.46 -12.18 2.72
C MET A 91 14.63 -11.29 1.48
N LYS A 92 15.57 -10.33 1.54
CA LYS A 92 15.93 -9.49 0.39
C LYS A 92 16.57 -10.32 -0.73
N GLU A 93 17.43 -11.25 -0.35
CA GLU A 93 17.97 -12.27 -1.22
C GLU A 93 17.82 -13.63 -0.52
N HIS A 94 17.24 -14.59 -1.18
CA HIS A 94 17.06 -15.94 -0.67
C HIS A 94 17.91 -16.93 -1.45
N ASP A 95 18.78 -17.67 -0.74
CA ASP A 95 19.56 -18.77 -1.31
C ASP A 95 18.85 -20.11 -1.08
N PRO A 96 18.12 -20.63 -2.08
CA PRO A 96 17.34 -21.86 -1.93
C PRO A 96 18.21 -23.11 -1.83
N SER A 97 19.45 -23.07 -2.27
CA SER A 97 20.37 -24.24 -2.27
C SER A 97 20.85 -24.64 -0.88
N ARG A 98 20.62 -23.79 0.14
CA ARG A 98 21.10 -24.00 1.51
C ARG A 98 19.94 -24.21 2.49
N LEU A 99 20.22 -24.98 3.54
CA LEU A 99 19.30 -25.20 4.63
C LEU A 99 19.26 -23.98 5.56
N GLY A 100 18.08 -23.67 6.10
CA GLY A 100 17.82 -22.48 6.89
C GLY A 100 17.49 -21.26 6.03
N PHE A 101 17.54 -20.07 6.61
CA PHE A 101 17.26 -18.79 5.93
C PHE A 101 18.57 -18.15 5.47
N ALA A 102 19.20 -18.80 4.48
CA ALA A 102 20.40 -18.31 3.81
C ALA A 102 20.06 -17.25 2.74
N GLY A 103 21.01 -16.36 2.48
CA GLY A 103 20.87 -15.21 1.60
C GLY A 103 21.04 -13.91 2.36
N LYS A 104 20.18 -12.91 2.12
CA LYS A 104 20.19 -11.64 2.85
C LYS A 104 18.84 -11.39 3.50
N VAL A 105 18.82 -11.28 4.81
CA VAL A 105 17.63 -10.85 5.57
C VAL A 105 17.62 -9.33 5.73
N ALA A 106 16.44 -8.74 5.68
CA ALA A 106 16.22 -7.35 6.07
C ALA A 106 15.13 -7.26 7.15
N TYR A 107 15.32 -6.32 8.07
CA TYR A 107 14.28 -5.82 8.96
C TYR A 107 14.06 -4.37 8.56
N TRP A 108 13.07 -4.11 7.72
CA TRP A 108 13.00 -2.84 7.01
C TRP A 108 14.34 -2.60 6.29
N GLU A 109 15.17 -1.67 6.73
CA GLU A 109 16.55 -1.48 6.26
C GLU A 109 17.58 -1.65 7.40
N SER A 110 17.13 -2.08 8.58
CA SER A 110 17.96 -2.06 9.80
C SER A 110 19.00 -3.16 9.89
N ILE A 111 18.69 -4.34 9.33
CA ILE A 111 19.61 -5.46 9.19
C ILE A 111 19.63 -5.89 7.74
N ASN A 112 20.81 -6.19 7.21
CA ASN A 112 21.00 -6.39 5.80
C ASN A 112 22.30 -7.19 5.56
N ASP A 113 22.39 -7.79 4.37
CA ASP A 113 23.60 -8.38 3.81
C ASP A 113 24.08 -9.70 4.43
N ASN A 114 23.40 -10.26 5.43
CA ASN A 114 23.73 -11.57 6.00
C ASN A 114 22.52 -12.51 6.00
N SER A 115 22.80 -13.82 6.03
CA SER A 115 21.76 -14.83 6.27
C SER A 115 21.15 -14.63 7.66
N ALA A 116 19.82 -14.85 7.79
CA ALA A 116 19.21 -14.85 9.11
C ALA A 116 19.82 -15.94 9.99
N TYR A 117 19.86 -17.15 9.47
CA TYR A 117 20.60 -18.28 10.00
C TYR A 117 20.77 -19.36 8.93
N THR A 118 21.73 -20.25 9.15
CA THR A 118 21.94 -21.43 8.31
C THR A 118 21.98 -22.69 9.17
N VAL A 119 21.63 -23.83 8.55
CA VAL A 119 21.72 -25.15 9.19
C VAL A 119 22.68 -26.00 8.41
N ALA A 120 23.74 -26.47 9.08
CA ALA A 120 24.68 -27.45 8.54
C ALA A 120 24.35 -28.85 9.08
N ILE A 121 24.49 -29.85 8.23
CA ILE A 121 24.33 -31.28 8.60
C ILE A 121 25.62 -32.01 8.21
N THR A 122 26.24 -32.71 9.15
CA THR A 122 27.45 -33.51 8.94
C THR A 122 27.28 -34.90 9.52
N PRO A 123 28.00 -35.91 8.95
CA PRO A 123 28.82 -35.86 7.75
C PRO A 123 27.98 -35.75 6.47
N GLY A 124 28.61 -35.29 5.41
CA GLY A 124 28.07 -35.25 4.07
C GLY A 124 27.94 -33.85 3.50
N THR A 125 27.80 -33.76 2.19
CA THR A 125 27.48 -32.55 1.45
C THR A 125 26.06 -32.68 0.90
N PHE A 126 25.15 -31.83 1.34
CA PHE A 126 23.74 -31.87 0.95
C PHE A 126 23.51 -30.99 -0.26
N THR A 127 23.02 -31.59 -1.35
CA THR A 127 22.75 -30.91 -2.62
C THR A 127 21.23 -30.84 -2.85
N GLU A 128 20.73 -29.68 -3.23
CA GLU A 128 19.32 -29.47 -3.50
C GLU A 128 18.88 -30.22 -4.78
N GLN A 129 17.72 -30.84 -4.69
CA GLN A 129 17.00 -31.43 -5.83
C GLN A 129 16.08 -30.36 -6.43
N VAL A 130 16.58 -29.52 -7.34
CA VAL A 130 15.90 -28.34 -7.86
C VAL A 130 14.51 -28.65 -8.44
N SER A 131 14.35 -29.81 -9.09
CA SER A 131 13.04 -30.25 -9.62
C SER A 131 11.96 -30.48 -8.55
N ARG A 132 12.35 -30.62 -7.28
CA ARG A 132 11.48 -30.78 -6.13
C ARG A 132 11.29 -29.48 -5.33
N ARG A 133 11.82 -28.39 -5.80
CA ARG A 133 11.66 -27.07 -5.22
C ARG A 133 10.21 -26.59 -5.44
N ARG A 134 9.61 -25.98 -4.41
CA ARG A 134 8.31 -25.38 -4.50
C ARG A 134 8.24 -24.16 -3.59
N GLN A 135 7.71 -23.06 -4.13
CA GLN A 135 7.32 -21.88 -3.38
C GLN A 135 5.82 -21.66 -3.52
N THR A 136 5.20 -21.26 -2.42
CA THR A 136 3.82 -20.76 -2.38
C THR A 136 3.81 -19.40 -1.66
N PRO A 137 2.73 -18.62 -1.71
CA PRO A 137 2.60 -17.41 -0.90
C PRO A 137 2.92 -17.62 0.59
N SER A 138 2.51 -18.74 1.17
CA SER A 138 2.67 -18.99 2.61
C SER A 138 4.02 -19.61 2.99
N HIS A 139 4.65 -20.40 2.14
CA HIS A 139 5.83 -21.17 2.52
C HIS A 139 6.70 -21.58 1.34
N TRP A 140 7.91 -22.04 1.68
CA TRP A 140 8.88 -22.62 0.78
C TRP A 140 9.17 -24.08 1.13
N LYS A 141 9.29 -24.93 0.12
CA LYS A 141 9.75 -26.34 0.28
C LYS A 141 10.93 -26.62 -0.62
N SER A 142 11.91 -27.38 -0.11
CA SER A 142 13.02 -27.92 -0.87
C SER A 142 13.45 -29.30 -0.36
N VAL A 143 14.14 -30.05 -1.19
CA VAL A 143 14.65 -31.37 -0.86
C VAL A 143 16.15 -31.42 -1.16
N HIS A 144 16.92 -31.89 -0.20
CA HIS A 144 18.38 -32.02 -0.31
C HIS A 144 18.78 -33.44 -0.06
N THR A 145 19.81 -33.92 -0.76
CA THR A 145 20.31 -35.30 -0.63
C THR A 145 21.81 -35.34 -0.44
N SER A 146 22.25 -36.30 0.36
CA SER A 146 23.66 -36.67 0.55
C SER A 146 23.78 -38.17 0.79
N GLY A 147 24.31 -38.92 -0.17
CA GLY A 147 24.33 -40.37 -0.13
C GLY A 147 22.91 -40.95 0.07
N ALA A 148 22.74 -41.75 1.11
CA ALA A 148 21.45 -42.36 1.46
C ALA A 148 20.54 -41.43 2.28
N ILE A 149 20.95 -40.21 2.63
CA ILE A 149 20.19 -39.32 3.47
C ILE A 149 19.42 -38.33 2.58
N THR A 150 18.11 -38.19 2.85
CA THR A 150 17.23 -37.18 2.25
C THR A 150 16.74 -36.22 3.32
N VAL A 151 16.89 -34.93 3.08
CA VAL A 151 16.37 -33.85 3.95
C VAL A 151 15.30 -33.09 3.21
N GLU A 152 14.08 -33.15 3.69
CA GLU A 152 13.00 -32.28 3.26
C GLU A 152 12.93 -31.07 4.20
N GLN A 153 12.99 -29.88 3.61
CA GLN A 153 12.93 -28.61 4.31
C GLN A 153 11.63 -27.89 3.98
N THR A 154 10.93 -27.41 5.01
CA THR A 154 9.83 -26.44 4.88
C THR A 154 10.16 -25.22 5.70
N LYS A 155 10.10 -24.03 5.09
CA LYS A 155 10.40 -22.77 5.77
C LYS A 155 9.40 -21.67 5.44
N PHE A 156 9.19 -20.78 6.41
CA PHE A 156 8.26 -19.68 6.34
C PHE A 156 8.62 -18.59 7.35
N ILE A 157 8.12 -17.37 7.11
CA ILE A 157 8.20 -16.25 8.05
C ILE A 157 6.75 -15.91 8.48
N THR A 158 6.53 -15.86 9.78
CA THR A 158 5.20 -15.55 10.35
C THR A 158 4.94 -14.04 10.33
N ASP A 159 3.68 -13.66 10.59
CA ASP A 159 3.27 -12.25 10.55
C ASP A 159 4.08 -11.37 11.53
N ASN A 160 4.37 -11.87 12.74
CA ASN A 160 5.12 -11.11 13.75
C ASN A 160 6.64 -11.41 13.73
N ASN A 161 7.21 -11.61 12.54
CA ASN A 161 8.66 -11.64 12.31
C ASN A 161 9.39 -12.86 12.89
N VAL A 162 8.78 -14.04 12.83
CA VAL A 162 9.40 -15.30 13.24
C VAL A 162 9.71 -16.17 12.03
N ALA A 163 11.00 -16.46 11.79
CA ALA A 163 11.47 -17.34 10.73
C ALA A 163 11.59 -18.77 11.25
N VAL A 164 10.93 -19.72 10.59
CA VAL A 164 10.86 -21.13 11.00
C VAL A 164 11.37 -22.03 9.89
N THR A 165 12.27 -22.94 10.23
CA THR A 165 12.71 -24.06 9.36
C THR A 165 12.34 -25.38 10.01
N ASN A 166 11.46 -26.15 9.35
CA ASN A 166 11.16 -27.53 9.68
C ASN A 166 11.98 -28.46 8.80
N LEU A 167 12.65 -29.44 9.38
CA LEU A 167 13.43 -30.47 8.71
C LEU A 167 12.83 -31.86 8.96
N SER A 168 12.71 -32.66 7.90
CA SER A 168 12.39 -34.08 7.95
C SER A 168 13.60 -34.82 7.32
N ILE A 169 14.31 -35.58 8.11
CA ILE A 169 15.57 -36.21 7.74
C ILE A 169 15.39 -37.74 7.66
N LYS A 170 15.38 -38.28 6.46
CA LYS A 170 15.19 -39.72 6.20
C LYS A 170 16.49 -40.40 5.90
N ASN A 171 16.74 -41.50 6.58
CA ASN A 171 17.81 -42.45 6.28
C ASN A 171 17.27 -43.56 5.36
N ASN A 172 17.61 -43.51 4.07
CA ASN A 172 17.23 -44.52 3.08
C ASN A 172 18.25 -45.66 2.99
N GLY A 173 19.31 -45.62 3.81
CA GLY A 173 20.35 -46.68 3.85
C GLY A 173 19.90 -47.90 4.62
N THR A 174 20.79 -48.90 4.63
CA THR A 174 20.56 -50.21 5.28
C THR A 174 21.08 -50.25 6.71
N GLY A 175 21.85 -49.24 7.14
CA GLY A 175 22.41 -49.15 8.50
C GLY A 175 21.98 -47.87 9.21
N SER A 176 22.12 -47.85 10.53
CA SER A 176 21.90 -46.65 11.33
C SER A 176 22.96 -45.57 11.02
N THR A 177 22.54 -44.30 10.99
CA THR A 177 23.44 -43.16 10.72
C THR A 177 23.26 -42.09 11.81
N THR A 178 24.37 -41.60 12.35
CA THR A 178 24.41 -40.48 13.27
C THR A 178 24.81 -39.21 12.54
N LEU A 179 23.98 -38.19 12.63
CA LEU A 179 24.20 -36.88 12.03
C LEU A 179 24.36 -35.79 13.11
N GLN A 180 25.23 -34.84 12.86
CA GLN A 180 25.39 -33.63 13.66
C GLN A 180 24.72 -32.46 12.93
N LEU A 181 23.74 -31.83 13.55
CA LEU A 181 23.07 -30.65 13.07
C LEU A 181 23.62 -29.44 13.80
N ARG A 182 23.94 -28.36 13.05
CA ARG A 182 24.43 -27.11 13.63
C ARG A 182 23.70 -25.95 12.98
N ALA A 183 22.97 -25.15 13.78
CA ALA A 183 22.38 -23.90 13.35
C ALA A 183 23.21 -22.71 13.85
N THR A 184 23.50 -21.76 12.96
CA THR A 184 24.29 -20.56 13.27
C THR A 184 23.63 -19.32 12.68
N SER A 185 23.72 -18.21 13.41
CA SER A 185 23.26 -16.89 12.99
C SER A 185 24.32 -15.84 13.31
N PRO A 186 24.56 -14.86 12.45
CA PRO A 186 25.41 -13.72 12.78
C PRO A 186 24.75 -12.74 13.75
N TYR A 187 23.45 -12.88 13.97
CA TYR A 187 22.64 -11.95 14.77
C TYR A 187 22.33 -12.48 16.18
N ALA A 188 22.43 -13.79 16.42
CA ALA A 188 22.17 -14.43 17.71
C ALA A 188 23.32 -15.38 18.02
N THR A 189 24.29 -14.94 18.81
CA THR A 189 25.60 -15.63 19.00
C THR A 189 25.90 -15.97 20.43
N THR A 190 25.16 -15.41 21.41
CA THR A 190 25.43 -15.57 22.85
C THR A 190 24.25 -16.28 23.51
N GLY A 191 24.52 -17.30 24.30
CA GLY A 191 23.46 -17.99 25.05
C GLY A 191 23.90 -19.27 25.70
N SER A 192 22.96 -19.91 26.36
CA SER A 192 23.14 -21.20 27.05
C SER A 192 21.82 -22.01 26.97
N GLY A 193 21.91 -23.30 27.36
CA GLY A 193 20.75 -24.17 27.26
C GLY A 193 20.37 -24.42 25.81
N SER A 194 19.13 -24.10 25.41
CA SER A 194 18.59 -24.35 24.07
C SER A 194 18.43 -23.07 23.22
N GLU A 195 18.96 -21.92 23.67
CA GLU A 195 18.73 -20.64 22.99
C GLU A 195 20.02 -19.83 22.83
N LEU A 196 20.14 -19.17 21.67
CA LEU A 196 21.07 -18.08 21.46
C LEU A 196 20.30 -16.77 21.32
N THR A 197 20.88 -15.69 21.83
CA THR A 197 20.35 -14.34 21.75
C THR A 197 21.37 -13.39 21.15
N GLY A 198 20.91 -12.23 20.72
CA GLY A 198 21.74 -11.15 20.24
C GLY A 198 21.02 -9.82 20.29
N GLN A 199 21.69 -8.79 19.82
CA GLN A 199 21.16 -7.45 19.74
C GLN A 199 21.68 -6.77 18.48
N VAL A 200 20.78 -6.20 17.70
CA VAL A 200 21.13 -5.35 16.56
C VAL A 200 20.98 -3.89 17.00
N ALA A 201 21.99 -3.08 16.71
CA ALA A 201 21.96 -1.65 17.03
C ALA A 201 20.76 -0.96 16.39
N ALA A 202 20.24 0.05 17.05
CA ALA A 202 19.14 0.87 16.53
C ALA A 202 19.51 1.50 15.18
N TYR A 203 18.58 1.45 14.24
CA TYR A 203 18.69 2.03 12.91
C TYR A 203 17.33 2.56 12.50
N ASN A 204 17.29 3.66 11.76
CA ASN A 204 16.03 4.28 11.26
C ASN A 204 14.94 4.38 12.33
N ASN A 205 15.29 4.86 13.53
CA ASN A 205 14.40 5.01 14.68
C ASN A 205 13.97 3.71 15.38
N LEU A 206 14.34 2.55 14.93
CA LEU A 206 14.16 1.33 15.70
C LEU A 206 14.98 1.40 16.98
N THR A 207 14.37 1.05 18.11
CA THR A 207 15.03 1.13 19.39
C THR A 207 16.11 0.07 19.52
N THR A 208 15.71 -1.19 19.35
CA THR A 208 16.61 -2.34 19.40
C THR A 208 15.87 -3.55 18.85
N ILE A 209 16.50 -4.26 17.92
CA ILE A 209 16.08 -5.59 17.49
C ILE A 209 16.86 -6.61 18.32
N ARG A 210 16.17 -7.52 19.00
CA ARG A 210 16.73 -8.59 19.82
C ARG A 210 16.49 -9.94 19.18
N PRO A 211 17.36 -10.38 18.25
CA PRO A 211 17.23 -11.68 17.63
C PRO A 211 17.38 -12.80 18.64
N ARG A 212 16.55 -13.83 18.52
CA ARG A 212 16.57 -15.05 19.36
C ARG A 212 16.51 -16.26 18.44
N LEU A 213 17.37 -17.24 18.69
CA LEU A 213 17.46 -18.48 17.92
C LEU A 213 17.35 -19.69 18.85
N THR A 214 16.42 -20.62 18.55
CA THR A 214 16.24 -21.86 19.29
C THR A 214 15.97 -23.04 18.35
N GLY A 215 16.03 -24.25 18.85
CA GLY A 215 15.69 -25.45 18.08
C GLY A 215 15.35 -26.66 18.97
N ASP A 216 14.51 -27.55 18.44
CA ASP A 216 14.06 -28.75 19.15
C ASP A 216 15.21 -29.71 19.45
N GLY A 217 15.56 -29.89 20.71
CA GLY A 217 16.64 -30.76 21.16
C GLY A 217 18.06 -30.25 20.81
N PHE A 218 18.19 -28.99 20.43
CA PHE A 218 19.47 -28.35 20.25
C PHE A 218 20.01 -27.80 21.59
N THR A 219 21.34 -27.72 21.67
CA THR A 219 22.06 -27.13 22.81
C THR A 219 23.02 -26.04 22.29
N ALA A 220 23.05 -24.91 22.95
CA ALA A 220 23.94 -23.80 22.63
C ALA A 220 25.36 -24.12 23.05
N ALA A 221 26.29 -24.07 22.09
CA ALA A 221 27.73 -24.21 22.30
C ALA A 221 28.49 -23.57 21.12
N ASP A 222 29.65 -22.98 21.41
CA ASP A 222 30.56 -22.40 20.42
C ASP A 222 29.87 -21.42 19.43
N GLY A 223 29.01 -20.56 19.94
CA GLY A 223 28.24 -19.56 19.15
C GLY A 223 27.26 -20.19 18.15
N GLY A 224 26.84 -21.41 18.35
CA GLY A 224 25.84 -22.10 17.53
C GLY A 224 24.92 -23.00 18.36
N LEU A 225 23.86 -23.48 17.78
CA LEU A 225 22.97 -24.52 18.32
C LEU A 225 23.36 -25.84 17.70
N ASN A 226 23.68 -26.85 18.53
CA ASN A 226 24.15 -28.15 18.11
C ASN A 226 23.20 -29.27 18.57
N ARG A 227 22.99 -30.26 17.70
CA ARG A 227 22.18 -31.47 18.00
C ARG A 227 22.74 -32.69 17.30
N SER A 228 22.93 -33.76 18.06
CA SER A 228 23.24 -35.09 17.51
C SER A 228 21.94 -35.88 17.34
N VAL A 229 21.79 -36.51 16.18
CA VAL A 229 20.60 -37.33 15.86
C VAL A 229 21.04 -38.65 15.24
N THR A 230 20.64 -39.78 15.82
CA THR A 230 20.85 -41.11 15.28
C THR A 230 19.58 -41.63 14.63
N ILE A 231 19.63 -41.99 13.35
CA ILE A 231 18.50 -42.39 12.53
C ILE A 231 18.71 -43.82 12.06
N ALA A 232 17.85 -44.74 12.50
CA ALA A 232 17.90 -46.12 12.07
C ALA A 232 17.65 -46.29 10.57
N ALA A 233 18.02 -47.42 10.00
CA ALA A 233 17.74 -47.73 8.60
C ALA A 233 16.25 -47.59 8.27
N GLY A 234 15.91 -46.88 7.20
CA GLY A 234 14.55 -46.61 6.76
C GLY A 234 13.75 -45.64 7.62
N ALA A 235 14.28 -45.19 8.77
CA ALA A 235 13.59 -44.28 9.69
C ALA A 235 13.71 -42.79 9.29
N THR A 236 12.86 -41.96 9.87
CA THR A 236 12.86 -40.50 9.71
C THR A 236 12.97 -39.81 11.07
N ALA A 237 13.84 -38.84 11.18
CA ALA A 237 13.93 -37.93 12.32
C ALA A 237 13.46 -36.53 11.90
N THR A 238 12.99 -35.75 12.86
CA THR A 238 12.59 -34.35 12.64
C THR A 238 13.46 -33.39 13.45
N ALA A 239 13.63 -32.19 12.92
CA ALA A 239 14.26 -31.10 13.65
C ALA A 239 13.54 -29.78 13.26
N LYS A 240 13.53 -28.80 14.16
CA LYS A 240 13.01 -27.47 13.92
C LYS A 240 14.01 -26.45 14.43
N VAL A 241 14.16 -25.36 13.66
CA VAL A 241 14.94 -24.17 14.06
C VAL A 241 14.03 -22.95 13.90
N VAL A 242 13.99 -22.12 14.94
CA VAL A 242 13.11 -20.94 15.03
C VAL A 242 13.97 -19.72 15.35
N MET A 243 13.82 -18.66 14.57
CA MET A 243 14.46 -17.37 14.85
C MET A 243 13.38 -16.28 14.92
N GLY A 244 13.32 -15.59 16.08
CA GLY A 244 12.47 -14.42 16.24
C GLY A 244 13.30 -13.14 16.13
N PHE A 245 12.80 -12.18 15.34
CA PHE A 245 13.31 -10.79 15.32
C PHE A 245 12.47 -9.96 16.26
N VAL A 246 12.71 -10.13 17.57
CA VAL A 246 11.90 -9.53 18.63
C VAL A 246 12.24 -8.04 18.77
N THR A 247 11.22 -7.21 18.89
CA THR A 247 11.37 -5.77 19.13
C THR A 247 10.19 -5.22 19.95
N ASP A 248 10.41 -4.10 20.63
CA ASP A 248 9.37 -3.43 21.42
C ASP A 248 8.31 -2.76 20.54
N GLU A 249 8.64 -2.43 19.30
CA GLU A 249 7.71 -1.87 18.32
C GLU A 249 6.62 -2.88 17.92
N ILE A 250 6.91 -4.18 18.04
CA ILE A 250 5.96 -5.27 17.79
C ILE A 250 5.98 -6.24 18.99
N PRO A 251 5.25 -5.93 20.09
CA PRO A 251 5.27 -6.74 21.30
C PRO A 251 4.84 -8.21 21.08
N GLU A 252 3.99 -8.46 20.06
CA GLU A 252 3.54 -9.79 19.69
C GLU A 252 4.67 -10.67 19.17
N SER A 253 5.79 -10.10 18.73
CA SER A 253 6.92 -10.84 18.16
C SER A 253 7.55 -11.82 19.17
N LEU A 254 7.66 -11.46 20.44
CA LEU A 254 8.13 -12.36 21.49
C LEU A 254 7.12 -13.46 21.79
N THR A 255 5.84 -13.12 21.87
CA THR A 255 4.77 -14.10 22.15
C THR A 255 4.71 -15.16 21.05
N GLU A 256 4.77 -14.73 19.78
CA GLU A 256 4.73 -15.64 18.64
C GLU A 256 6.02 -16.47 18.56
N TYR A 257 7.20 -15.91 18.81
CA TYR A 257 8.44 -16.65 18.89
C TYR A 257 8.35 -17.79 19.90
N ASN A 258 7.90 -17.54 21.12
CA ASN A 258 7.75 -18.53 22.17
C ASN A 258 6.74 -19.64 21.79
N ALA A 259 5.63 -19.28 21.14
CA ALA A 259 4.64 -20.25 20.66
C ALA A 259 5.24 -21.18 19.58
N TYR A 260 5.92 -20.62 18.57
CA TYR A 260 6.52 -21.43 17.49
C TYR A 260 7.72 -22.27 17.99
N ALA A 261 8.45 -21.79 18.98
CA ALA A 261 9.48 -22.59 19.64
C ALA A 261 8.90 -23.84 20.30
N GLY A 262 7.69 -23.73 20.90
CA GLY A 262 7.02 -24.85 21.58
C GLY A 262 6.24 -25.81 20.67
N TYR A 263 5.90 -25.43 19.46
CA TYR A 263 5.11 -26.26 18.54
C TYR A 263 5.92 -27.42 17.97
N SER A 264 5.25 -28.53 17.64
CA SER A 264 5.82 -29.56 16.75
C SER A 264 5.99 -29.01 15.32
N ASN A 265 6.80 -29.66 14.48
CA ASN A 265 6.95 -29.28 13.07
C ASN A 265 5.60 -29.20 12.35
N ALA A 266 4.72 -30.19 12.55
CA ALA A 266 3.42 -30.26 11.94
C ALA A 266 2.50 -29.14 12.45
N THR A 267 2.48 -28.89 13.75
CA THR A 267 1.69 -27.80 14.36
C THR A 267 2.17 -26.44 13.90
N ALA A 268 3.47 -26.18 13.91
CA ALA A 268 4.05 -24.91 13.44
C ALA A 268 3.67 -24.62 11.98
N PHE A 269 3.81 -25.60 11.11
CA PHE A 269 3.46 -25.47 9.70
C PHE A 269 1.96 -25.23 9.51
N ALA A 270 1.12 -26.08 10.10
CA ALA A 270 -0.33 -25.98 9.95
C ALA A 270 -0.87 -24.63 10.50
N THR A 271 -0.38 -24.19 11.66
CA THR A 271 -0.78 -22.92 12.28
C THR A 271 -0.43 -21.75 11.35
N HIS A 272 0.80 -21.71 10.81
CA HIS A 272 1.21 -20.65 9.91
C HIS A 272 0.38 -20.61 8.63
N VAL A 273 0.28 -21.75 7.93
CA VAL A 273 -0.42 -21.82 6.63
C VAL A 273 -1.89 -21.42 6.78
N LYS A 274 -2.55 -21.90 7.84
CA LYS A 274 -3.95 -21.51 8.13
C LYS A 274 -4.09 -20.03 8.43
N ALA A 275 -3.22 -19.47 9.25
CA ALA A 275 -3.25 -18.04 9.58
C ALA A 275 -3.00 -17.19 8.32
N TYR A 276 -2.02 -17.60 7.48
CA TYR A 276 -1.70 -16.90 6.26
C TYR A 276 -2.86 -16.92 5.25
N ASN A 277 -3.50 -18.07 5.05
CA ASN A 277 -4.62 -18.21 4.11
C ASN A 277 -5.93 -17.61 4.66
N LEU A 278 -6.14 -17.60 5.99
CA LEU A 278 -7.25 -16.88 6.61
C LEU A 278 -7.21 -15.38 6.33
N TRP A 279 -6.02 -14.80 6.21
CA TRP A 279 -5.89 -13.40 5.82
C TRP A 279 -6.53 -13.15 4.44
N TRP A 280 -6.32 -14.04 3.46
CA TRP A 280 -6.95 -13.95 2.13
C TRP A 280 -8.46 -13.99 2.24
N ALA A 281 -8.98 -14.97 2.97
CA ALA A 281 -10.42 -15.15 3.17
C ALA A 281 -11.09 -13.92 3.83
N ARG A 282 -10.35 -13.18 4.65
CA ARG A 282 -10.86 -12.01 5.37
C ARG A 282 -10.70 -10.69 4.62
N ASN A 283 -9.77 -10.61 3.67
CA ASN A 283 -9.39 -9.32 3.10
C ASN A 283 -9.61 -9.21 1.58
N VAL A 284 -9.61 -10.31 0.85
CA VAL A 284 -9.65 -10.27 -0.62
C VAL A 284 -11.03 -10.67 -1.12
N PRO A 285 -11.68 -9.87 -1.98
CA PRO A 285 -12.90 -10.31 -2.65
C PRO A 285 -12.58 -11.44 -3.64
N TYR A 286 -13.55 -12.30 -3.89
CA TYR A 286 -13.45 -13.30 -4.94
C TYR A 286 -13.83 -12.66 -6.29
N ILE A 287 -12.92 -12.78 -7.27
CA ILE A 287 -13.14 -12.31 -8.64
C ILE A 287 -13.09 -13.51 -9.58
N ASP A 288 -14.11 -13.65 -10.41
CA ASP A 288 -14.14 -14.58 -11.51
C ASP A 288 -14.35 -13.85 -12.84
N VAL A 289 -13.61 -14.26 -13.85
CA VAL A 289 -13.64 -13.68 -15.21
C VAL A 289 -13.37 -14.78 -16.23
N PRO A 290 -13.79 -14.61 -17.50
CA PRO A 290 -13.61 -15.64 -18.54
C PRO A 290 -12.15 -15.99 -18.82
N GLU A 291 -11.21 -15.04 -18.64
CA GLU A 291 -9.80 -15.26 -18.91
C GLU A 291 -9.05 -15.67 -17.64
N PRO A 292 -8.66 -16.96 -17.48
CA PRO A 292 -7.99 -17.43 -16.27
C PRO A 292 -6.65 -16.71 -15.98
N ALA A 293 -5.92 -16.27 -17.01
CA ALA A 293 -4.66 -15.55 -16.84
C ALA A 293 -4.87 -14.18 -16.19
N ILE A 294 -5.93 -13.47 -16.56
CA ILE A 294 -6.33 -12.22 -15.92
C ILE A 294 -6.73 -12.48 -14.45
N LYS A 295 -7.54 -13.53 -14.20
CA LYS A 295 -7.91 -13.92 -12.84
C LYS A 295 -6.67 -14.16 -11.97
N LYS A 296 -5.71 -14.95 -12.43
CA LYS A 296 -4.47 -15.21 -11.70
C LYS A 296 -3.65 -13.94 -11.48
N SER A 297 -3.56 -13.04 -12.46
CA SER A 297 -2.82 -11.78 -12.33
C SER A 297 -3.45 -10.86 -11.26
N VAL A 298 -4.77 -10.84 -11.12
CA VAL A 298 -5.48 -10.09 -10.06
C VAL A 298 -5.08 -10.59 -8.67
N TYR A 299 -5.07 -11.92 -8.43
CA TYR A 299 -4.66 -12.47 -7.14
C TYR A 299 -3.16 -12.33 -6.90
N TYR A 300 -2.33 -12.45 -7.95
CA TYR A 300 -0.91 -12.16 -7.87
C TYR A 300 -0.66 -10.70 -7.46
N ARG A 301 -1.39 -9.75 -8.02
CA ARG A 301 -1.29 -8.33 -7.65
C ARG A 301 -1.65 -8.11 -6.17
N TRP A 302 -2.72 -8.71 -5.65
CA TRP A 302 -3.03 -8.61 -4.22
C TRP A 302 -1.99 -9.30 -3.33
N TRP A 303 -1.40 -10.40 -3.79
CA TRP A 303 -0.28 -10.99 -3.08
C TRP A 303 0.92 -10.03 -3.02
N LEU A 304 1.25 -9.38 -4.12
CA LEU A 304 2.28 -8.34 -4.14
C LEU A 304 1.96 -7.18 -3.21
N MET A 305 0.70 -6.70 -3.18
CA MET A 305 0.27 -5.65 -2.25
C MET A 305 0.50 -6.06 -0.80
N ARG A 306 0.16 -7.29 -0.42
CA ARG A 306 0.48 -7.81 0.91
C ARG A 306 1.97 -7.95 1.13
N PHE A 307 2.71 -8.47 0.16
CA PHE A 307 4.15 -8.69 0.27
C PHE A 307 4.94 -7.39 0.42
N ASN A 308 4.51 -6.32 -0.25
CA ASN A 308 5.15 -5.02 -0.21
C ASN A 308 4.56 -4.07 0.84
N ASN A 309 3.64 -4.53 1.69
CA ASN A 309 3.09 -3.70 2.77
C ASN A 309 3.93 -3.84 4.05
N LEU A 310 4.33 -2.70 4.61
CA LEU A 310 5.04 -2.59 5.87
C LEU A 310 4.06 -2.18 6.98
N ASP A 311 4.04 -2.93 8.08
CA ASP A 311 3.21 -2.66 9.27
C ASP A 311 4.05 -2.78 10.55
N ALA A 312 5.10 -1.98 10.65
CA ALA A 312 6.14 -2.11 11.68
C ALA A 312 6.00 -1.13 12.85
N ASP A 313 5.17 -0.09 12.74
CA ASP A 313 5.01 0.96 13.77
C ASP A 313 6.36 1.54 14.23
N ILE A 314 7.11 2.12 13.30
CA ILE A 314 8.45 2.66 13.59
C ILE A 314 8.34 4.06 14.20
N PRO A 315 8.76 4.28 15.45
CA PRO A 315 8.63 5.57 16.14
C PRO A 315 9.39 6.70 15.44
N GLY A 316 8.77 7.89 15.40
CA GLY A 316 9.37 9.08 14.78
C GLY A 316 9.43 9.06 13.26
N GLN A 317 8.88 8.03 12.63
CA GLN A 317 8.74 7.88 11.18
C GLN A 317 7.28 7.74 10.80
N THR A 318 7.01 7.86 9.51
CA THR A 318 5.66 7.70 8.95
C THR A 318 5.19 6.25 8.87
N TYR A 319 6.09 5.30 9.05
CA TYR A 319 5.77 3.86 9.11
C TYR A 319 5.11 3.41 10.43
N GLN A 320 4.34 4.28 11.04
CA GLN A 320 3.46 3.98 12.16
C GLN A 320 2.10 3.44 11.72
N PHE A 321 1.86 3.42 10.41
CA PHE A 321 0.65 2.93 9.78
C PHE A 321 1.00 1.82 8.79
N PRO A 322 0.07 0.91 8.48
CA PRO A 322 0.24 0.01 7.35
C PRO A 322 0.53 0.82 6.09
N THR A 323 1.70 0.62 5.48
CA THR A 323 2.18 1.42 4.35
C THR A 323 2.71 0.52 3.25
N SER A 324 2.24 0.70 2.03
CA SER A 324 2.76 -0.02 0.88
C SER A 324 4.01 0.67 0.35
N THR A 325 5.07 -0.13 0.15
CA THR A 325 6.30 0.29 -0.52
C THR A 325 6.27 -0.15 -1.97
N GLU A 326 6.96 0.54 -2.86
CA GLU A 326 6.94 0.18 -4.28
C GLU A 326 7.46 -1.22 -4.56
N GLY A 327 8.50 -1.64 -3.83
CA GLY A 327 9.05 -2.97 -3.97
C GLY A 327 10.14 -3.22 -2.96
N VAL A 328 9.88 -4.07 -1.95
CA VAL A 328 10.84 -4.34 -0.86
C VAL A 328 12.19 -4.87 -1.34
N LEU A 329 12.26 -5.41 -2.55
CA LEU A 329 13.50 -5.89 -3.15
C LEU A 329 14.32 -4.78 -3.82
N GLY A 330 13.73 -3.60 -4.04
CA GLY A 330 14.38 -2.48 -4.71
C GLY A 330 14.10 -1.17 -4.01
N TYR A 331 12.93 -0.60 -4.23
CA TYR A 331 12.45 0.62 -3.59
C TYR A 331 11.65 0.27 -2.33
N ASN A 332 12.36 -0.08 -1.27
CA ASN A 332 11.75 -0.44 0.02
C ASN A 332 11.28 0.80 0.79
N ASN A 333 10.58 1.69 0.11
CA ASN A 333 10.02 2.93 0.63
C ASN A 333 8.71 3.27 -0.06
N ALA A 334 7.88 4.05 0.61
CA ALA A 334 6.70 4.61 0.02
C ALA A 334 7.09 5.85 -0.80
N ILE A 335 6.74 5.88 -2.06
CA ILE A 335 6.99 7.00 -2.97
C ILE A 335 5.67 7.70 -3.27
N ALA A 336 5.61 9.01 -3.06
CA ALA A 336 4.36 9.77 -3.18
C ALA A 336 3.70 9.65 -4.57
N LEU A 337 4.50 9.44 -5.61
CA LEU A 337 4.03 9.23 -6.98
C LEU A 337 3.09 8.02 -7.10
N THR A 338 3.48 6.87 -6.53
CA THR A 338 2.77 5.60 -6.72
C THR A 338 1.78 5.28 -5.61
N GLN A 339 1.81 6.01 -4.49
CA GLN A 339 0.85 5.82 -3.40
C GLN A 339 -0.63 5.91 -3.85
N PRO A 340 -1.06 6.86 -4.71
CA PRO A 340 -2.44 6.85 -5.22
C PRO A 340 -2.78 5.59 -6.02
N MET A 341 -1.82 5.04 -6.75
CA MET A 341 -2.00 3.79 -7.50
C MET A 341 -2.14 2.59 -6.55
N HIS A 342 -1.36 2.57 -5.45
CA HIS A 342 -1.52 1.56 -4.41
C HIS A 342 -2.90 1.66 -3.76
N ILE A 343 -3.36 2.86 -3.39
CA ILE A 343 -4.68 3.09 -2.81
C ILE A 343 -5.79 2.64 -3.78
N ASP A 344 -5.64 2.82 -5.08
CA ASP A 344 -6.61 2.39 -6.08
C ASP A 344 -6.89 0.88 -6.02
N ASP A 345 -5.89 0.04 -5.71
CA ASP A 345 -6.07 -1.39 -5.51
C ASP A 345 -6.43 -1.73 -4.05
N LEU A 346 -5.75 -1.12 -3.06
CA LEU A 346 -5.94 -1.38 -1.63
C LEU A 346 -7.33 -1.03 -1.11
N LYS A 347 -8.01 -0.05 -1.72
CA LYS A 347 -9.39 0.32 -1.32
C LYS A 347 -10.40 -0.81 -1.51
N TYR A 348 -10.04 -1.86 -2.27
CA TYR A 348 -10.87 -3.04 -2.45
C TYR A 348 -10.48 -4.22 -1.55
N LEU A 349 -9.41 -4.09 -0.76
CA LEU A 349 -9.24 -4.98 0.39
C LEU A 349 -10.32 -4.66 1.43
N ARG A 350 -10.88 -5.70 2.05
CA ARG A 350 -11.99 -5.56 3.01
C ARG A 350 -11.60 -4.79 4.28
N ASN A 351 -10.31 -4.84 4.67
CA ASN A 351 -9.80 -4.07 5.79
C ASN A 351 -9.38 -2.66 5.34
N PRO A 352 -10.07 -1.61 5.76
CA PRO A 352 -9.80 -0.23 5.35
C PRO A 352 -8.44 0.30 5.81
N MET A 353 -7.81 -0.36 6.79
CA MET A 353 -6.51 0.09 7.33
C MET A 353 -5.41 0.17 6.27
N TYR A 354 -5.46 -0.67 5.25
CA TYR A 354 -4.42 -0.67 4.22
C TYR A 354 -4.46 0.61 3.37
N ALA A 355 -5.63 0.96 2.84
CA ALA A 355 -5.78 2.19 2.05
C ALA A 355 -5.66 3.46 2.90
N TYR A 356 -6.24 3.47 4.10
CA TYR A 356 -6.14 4.62 5.00
C TYR A 356 -4.72 4.77 5.58
N GLY A 357 -4.01 3.67 5.81
CA GLY A 357 -2.63 3.69 6.26
C GLY A 357 -1.69 4.36 5.27
N ASP A 358 -1.80 4.04 3.99
CA ASP A 358 -1.04 4.70 2.92
C ASP A 358 -1.31 6.21 2.89
N TRP A 359 -2.59 6.61 2.94
CA TRP A 359 -2.98 8.02 3.01
C TRP A 359 -2.37 8.74 4.21
N LEU A 360 -2.49 8.15 5.41
CA LEU A 360 -1.95 8.74 6.63
C LEU A 360 -0.42 8.84 6.61
N SER A 361 0.26 7.84 6.05
CA SER A 361 1.73 7.83 5.93
C SER A 361 2.23 8.98 5.07
N VAL A 362 1.62 9.19 3.91
CA VAL A 362 2.00 10.29 3.00
C VAL A 362 1.62 11.64 3.59
N GLY A 363 0.43 11.77 4.15
CA GLY A 363 -0.02 13.02 4.80
C GLY A 363 0.88 13.44 5.97
N GLN A 364 1.45 12.47 6.69
CA GLN A 364 2.32 12.71 7.85
C GLN A 364 3.65 13.39 7.48
N VAL A 365 4.17 13.14 6.29
CA VAL A 365 5.42 13.74 5.81
C VAL A 365 5.22 15.00 4.97
N SER A 366 3.98 15.38 4.73
CA SER A 366 3.65 16.59 3.98
C SER A 366 4.22 17.83 4.66
N LYS A 367 5.07 18.57 3.97
CA LYS A 367 5.66 19.83 4.43
C LYS A 367 5.02 21.00 3.71
N GLY A 368 4.16 21.72 4.41
CA GLY A 368 3.45 22.86 3.83
C GLY A 368 2.55 22.45 2.65
N GLY A 369 1.94 21.29 2.74
CA GLY A 369 1.05 20.75 1.71
C GLY A 369 1.74 19.99 0.58
N ARG A 370 3.07 19.85 0.61
CA ARG A 370 3.82 19.06 -0.38
C ARG A 370 4.15 17.68 0.19
N PHE A 371 3.73 16.63 -0.48
CA PHE A 371 4.14 15.27 -0.15
C PHE A 371 5.59 15.02 -0.55
N LEU A 372 6.34 14.35 0.31
CA LEU A 372 7.72 13.97 0.00
C LEU A 372 7.72 12.67 -0.80
N ASP A 373 8.78 12.51 -1.59
CA ASP A 373 8.98 11.32 -2.41
C ASP A 373 9.07 10.05 -1.57
N ASN A 374 9.76 10.13 -0.47
CA ASN A 374 9.98 9.01 0.44
C ASN A 374 9.49 9.32 1.85
N PRO A 375 8.28 8.89 2.24
CA PRO A 375 7.76 9.11 3.58
C PRO A 375 8.63 8.53 4.72
N GLY A 376 9.35 7.46 4.48
CA GLY A 376 10.23 6.85 5.48
C GLY A 376 11.57 7.54 5.66
N ASP A 377 11.97 8.38 4.71
CA ASP A 377 13.20 9.17 4.73
C ASP A 377 12.94 10.58 4.19
N PRO A 378 12.29 11.45 4.96
CA PRO A 378 11.92 12.79 4.52
C PRO A 378 13.11 13.71 4.22
N ALA A 379 14.34 13.33 4.61
CA ALA A 379 15.54 14.09 4.29
C ALA A 379 16.13 13.75 2.91
N ASN A 380 15.69 12.67 2.30
CA ASN A 380 16.27 12.17 1.05
C ASN A 380 15.82 12.98 -0.16
N TRP A 381 14.54 13.33 -0.24
CA TRP A 381 13.97 14.11 -1.33
C TRP A 381 13.25 15.34 -0.81
N SER A 382 13.45 16.47 -1.47
CA SER A 382 12.84 17.76 -1.11
C SER A 382 11.64 18.13 -1.98
N ASN A 383 11.39 17.41 -3.05
CA ASN A 383 10.33 17.67 -4.03
C ASN A 383 9.19 16.66 -3.89
N SER A 384 7.95 17.13 -4.08
CA SER A 384 6.80 16.26 -4.27
C SER A 384 6.60 15.95 -5.75
N TYR A 385 6.10 14.74 -6.03
CA TYR A 385 5.57 14.43 -7.34
C TYR A 385 4.20 15.06 -7.55
N THR A 386 3.87 15.40 -8.78
CA THR A 386 2.51 15.71 -9.19
C THR A 386 1.73 14.41 -9.32
N GLN A 387 0.71 14.22 -8.49
CA GLN A 387 0.01 12.94 -8.32
C GLN A 387 -1.45 13.18 -7.87
N TYR A 388 -2.28 12.12 -7.84
CA TYR A 388 -3.71 12.20 -7.56
C TYR A 388 -4.14 11.55 -6.23
N ILE A 389 -3.30 11.60 -5.19
CA ILE A 389 -3.55 10.88 -3.93
C ILE A 389 -4.83 11.34 -3.22
N ALA A 390 -5.16 12.63 -3.29
CA ALA A 390 -6.39 13.16 -2.69
C ALA A 390 -7.64 12.53 -3.32
N GLU A 391 -7.65 12.35 -4.65
CA GLU A 391 -8.73 11.67 -5.37
C GLU A 391 -8.82 10.19 -4.96
N ALA A 392 -7.69 9.47 -4.95
CA ALA A 392 -7.65 8.06 -4.59
C ALA A 392 -8.10 7.81 -3.14
N ALA A 393 -7.65 8.64 -2.21
CA ALA A 393 -8.04 8.57 -0.80
C ALA A 393 -9.54 8.89 -0.61
N TRP A 394 -10.08 9.85 -1.37
CA TRP A 394 -11.50 10.16 -1.33
C TRP A 394 -12.34 8.99 -1.85
N LYS A 395 -11.95 8.36 -2.94
CA LYS A 395 -12.60 7.13 -3.43
C LYS A 395 -12.54 6.00 -2.40
N SER A 396 -11.43 5.86 -1.69
CA SER A 396 -11.32 4.91 -0.58
C SER A 396 -12.35 5.21 0.53
N TYR A 397 -12.55 6.49 0.87
CA TYR A 397 -13.58 6.89 1.82
C TYR A 397 -15.00 6.60 1.30
N GLN A 398 -15.26 6.79 0.03
CA GLN A 398 -16.56 6.45 -0.58
C GLN A 398 -16.84 4.93 -0.53
N ILE A 399 -15.81 4.09 -0.59
CA ILE A 399 -15.92 2.63 -0.49
C ILE A 399 -16.08 2.17 0.98
N HIS A 400 -15.21 2.61 1.87
CA HIS A 400 -15.16 2.12 3.25
C HIS A 400 -16.01 2.96 4.21
N GLY A 401 -16.16 4.23 3.91
CA GLY A 401 -16.78 5.18 4.81
C GLY A 401 -16.00 5.37 6.10
N GLY A 402 -16.65 6.00 7.06
CA GLY A 402 -16.14 6.22 8.40
C GLY A 402 -16.72 7.49 9.00
N GLN A 403 -16.47 7.68 10.29
CA GLN A 403 -16.88 8.87 11.01
C GLN A 403 -16.43 10.13 10.27
N PRO A 404 -17.21 11.25 10.34
CA PRO A 404 -16.85 12.52 9.68
C PRO A 404 -15.44 13.02 10.00
N ALA A 405 -14.88 12.66 11.16
CA ALA A 405 -13.50 12.99 11.52
C ALA A 405 -12.45 12.44 10.52
N ILE A 406 -12.71 11.29 9.88
CA ILE A 406 -11.85 10.75 8.81
C ILE A 406 -11.91 11.67 7.58
N ALA A 407 -13.11 12.08 7.17
CA ALA A 407 -13.27 13.03 6.07
C ALA A 407 -12.61 14.39 6.38
N GLY A 408 -12.65 14.84 7.63
CA GLY A 408 -11.94 16.04 8.09
C GLY A 408 -10.42 15.96 7.94
N ASN A 409 -9.83 14.82 8.26
CA ASN A 409 -8.40 14.57 8.04
C ASN A 409 -8.05 14.55 6.54
N LEU A 410 -8.88 13.89 5.73
CA LEU A 410 -8.73 13.92 4.27
C LEU A 410 -8.81 15.34 3.71
N ALA A 411 -9.79 16.12 4.13
CA ALA A 411 -9.97 17.51 3.70
C ALA A 411 -8.72 18.36 3.99
N HIS A 412 -8.16 18.22 5.19
CA HIS A 412 -6.97 18.95 5.59
C HIS A 412 -5.77 18.64 4.70
N TYR A 413 -5.45 17.35 4.52
CA TYR A 413 -4.30 16.96 3.71
C TYR A 413 -4.51 17.26 2.21
N ALA A 414 -5.72 17.04 1.68
CA ALA A 414 -6.04 17.33 0.28
C ALA A 414 -5.95 18.83 -0.04
N GLU A 415 -6.51 19.71 0.82
CA GLU A 415 -6.35 21.16 0.68
C GLU A 415 -4.88 21.57 0.74
N GLY A 416 -4.14 21.02 1.73
CA GLY A 416 -2.73 21.29 1.93
C GLY A 416 -1.89 20.90 0.71
N ASP A 417 -2.13 19.71 0.13
CA ASP A 417 -1.42 19.24 -1.06
C ASP A 417 -1.69 20.16 -2.27
N VAL A 418 -2.96 20.39 -2.59
CA VAL A 418 -3.33 21.22 -3.75
C VAL A 418 -2.77 22.63 -3.65
N LYS A 419 -2.97 23.28 -2.50
CA LYS A 419 -2.47 24.66 -2.30
C LYS A 419 -0.95 24.71 -2.22
N GLY A 420 -0.31 23.72 -1.60
CA GLY A 420 1.14 23.63 -1.50
C GLY A 420 1.80 23.41 -2.86
N GLN A 421 1.23 22.53 -3.69
CA GLN A 421 1.70 22.30 -5.07
C GLN A 421 1.60 23.58 -5.90
N LEU A 422 0.45 24.25 -5.88
CA LEU A 422 0.26 25.52 -6.59
C LEU A 422 1.19 26.63 -6.05
N ALA A 423 1.35 26.76 -4.75
CA ALA A 423 2.26 27.76 -4.17
C ALA A 423 3.72 27.54 -4.55
N TYR A 424 4.11 26.30 -4.87
CA TYR A 424 5.49 25.97 -5.21
C TYR A 424 5.76 25.95 -6.72
N TYR A 425 4.78 25.53 -7.53
CA TYR A 425 4.97 25.30 -8.96
C TYR A 425 4.17 26.24 -9.88
N ASP A 426 3.25 27.06 -9.39
CA ASP A 426 2.50 28.07 -10.15
C ASP A 426 3.12 29.45 -9.92
N HIS A 427 4.19 29.78 -10.65
CA HIS A 427 4.99 30.96 -10.40
C HIS A 427 4.33 32.26 -10.90
N ASP A 428 3.48 32.21 -11.91
CA ASP A 428 2.77 33.37 -12.45
C ASP A 428 1.29 33.45 -12.02
N ASN A 429 0.88 32.53 -11.12
CA ASN A 429 -0.45 32.46 -10.54
C ASN A 429 -1.57 32.26 -11.58
N ASN A 430 -1.27 31.50 -12.65
CA ASN A 430 -2.25 31.17 -13.68
C ASN A 430 -3.08 29.91 -13.37
N LYS A 431 -2.83 29.24 -12.24
CA LYS A 431 -3.46 28.01 -11.73
C LYS A 431 -3.02 26.75 -12.45
N LEU A 432 -1.87 26.78 -13.11
CA LEU A 432 -1.24 25.60 -13.70
C LEU A 432 0.09 25.28 -12.99
N ILE A 433 0.39 24.00 -12.84
CA ILE A 433 1.68 23.51 -12.36
C ILE A 433 2.72 23.68 -13.47
N GLU A 434 3.90 24.22 -13.13
CA GLU A 434 4.99 24.52 -14.04
C GLU A 434 6.24 23.71 -13.71
N TYR A 435 6.76 22.96 -14.65
CA TYR A 435 8.07 22.31 -14.58
C TYR A 435 8.55 21.87 -15.97
N ASP A 436 9.84 21.51 -16.06
CA ASP A 436 10.49 21.16 -17.32
C ASP A 436 10.71 19.66 -17.53
N TRP A 437 10.43 18.86 -16.50
CA TRP A 437 10.83 17.47 -16.46
C TRP A 437 9.65 16.51 -16.17
N GLY A 438 9.36 15.63 -17.13
CA GLY A 438 8.25 14.69 -17.02
C GLY A 438 8.35 13.68 -15.89
N ALA A 439 9.54 13.46 -15.31
CA ALA A 439 9.71 12.53 -14.18
C ALA A 439 8.98 12.96 -12.90
N LEU A 440 8.56 14.22 -12.76
CA LEU A 440 7.69 14.63 -11.66
C LEU A 440 6.29 13.98 -11.70
N THR A 441 5.97 13.27 -12.76
CA THR A 441 4.78 12.44 -12.93
C THR A 441 5.10 10.95 -13.08
N GLY A 442 6.36 10.55 -12.85
CA GLY A 442 6.84 9.20 -13.10
C GLY A 442 6.91 8.78 -14.57
N ASN A 443 6.84 9.77 -15.47
CA ASN A 443 6.79 9.54 -16.90
C ASN A 443 8.18 9.45 -17.52
N ASP A 444 9.08 8.77 -16.85
CA ASP A 444 10.49 8.61 -17.25
C ASP A 444 10.76 7.33 -18.06
N ALA A 445 9.74 6.53 -18.32
CA ALA A 445 9.88 5.29 -19.08
C ALA A 445 10.26 5.58 -20.55
N ASP A 446 9.40 6.29 -21.30
CA ASP A 446 9.67 6.63 -22.70
C ASP A 446 9.35 8.09 -23.08
N ALA A 447 9.00 8.92 -22.12
CA ALA A 447 8.60 10.30 -22.33
C ALA A 447 9.70 11.11 -23.02
N VAL A 448 9.34 11.84 -24.07
CA VAL A 448 10.26 12.75 -24.78
C VAL A 448 10.70 13.88 -23.85
N SER A 449 9.79 14.43 -23.05
CA SER A 449 10.08 15.52 -22.11
C SER A 449 11.09 15.15 -21.03
N PHE A 450 11.22 13.88 -20.69
CA PHE A 450 12.23 13.41 -19.76
C PHE A 450 13.66 13.59 -20.29
N HIS A 451 13.86 13.34 -21.57
CA HIS A 451 15.16 13.44 -22.23
C HIS A 451 15.39 14.81 -22.89
N TRP A 452 14.34 15.33 -23.51
CA TRP A 452 14.35 16.65 -24.13
C TRP A 452 13.73 17.69 -23.20
N LYS A 453 14.49 18.38 -22.44
CA LYS A 453 14.08 19.38 -21.46
C LYS A 453 14.00 20.77 -22.11
N PRO A 454 12.88 21.15 -22.76
CA PRO A 454 12.81 22.38 -23.57
C PRO A 454 12.75 23.65 -22.71
N GLY A 455 12.58 23.52 -21.42
CA GLY A 455 12.40 24.59 -20.44
C GLY A 455 11.12 24.43 -19.62
N THR A 456 10.95 25.29 -18.63
CA THR A 456 9.74 25.30 -17.78
C THR A 456 8.50 25.56 -18.63
N MET A 457 7.45 24.78 -18.40
CA MET A 457 6.21 24.83 -19.15
C MET A 457 4.99 24.64 -18.25
N ASP A 458 3.86 25.26 -18.61
CA ASP A 458 2.55 24.92 -18.08
C ASP A 458 2.18 23.49 -18.45
N ARG A 459 1.81 22.68 -17.46
CA ARG A 459 1.63 21.23 -17.62
C ARG A 459 0.17 20.81 -17.52
N ALA A 460 -0.22 19.84 -18.37
CA ALA A 460 -1.56 19.22 -18.35
C ALA A 460 -1.79 18.39 -17.07
N GLU A 461 -0.74 18.00 -16.40
CA GLU A 461 -0.78 17.29 -15.10
C GLU A 461 -1.41 18.14 -13.99
N SER A 462 -1.60 19.45 -14.19
CA SER A 462 -2.47 20.31 -13.37
C SER A 462 -3.89 19.75 -13.20
N ALA A 463 -4.30 18.82 -14.05
CA ALA A 463 -5.51 18.03 -13.92
C ALA A 463 -5.64 17.30 -12.56
N TYR A 464 -4.53 16.84 -11.98
CA TYR A 464 -4.52 16.20 -10.66
C TYR A 464 -4.85 17.19 -9.54
N GLN A 465 -4.45 18.46 -9.69
CA GLN A 465 -4.81 19.52 -8.76
C GLN A 465 -6.31 19.83 -8.81
N TYR A 466 -6.91 19.73 -10.00
CA TYR A 466 -8.36 19.86 -10.17
C TYR A 466 -9.12 18.75 -9.42
N SER A 467 -8.75 17.49 -9.63
CA SER A 467 -9.40 16.36 -8.95
C SER A 467 -9.16 16.38 -7.44
N GLY A 468 -7.95 16.77 -7.00
CA GLY A 468 -7.61 16.97 -5.58
C GLY A 468 -8.44 18.05 -4.91
N ALA A 469 -8.64 19.19 -5.59
CA ALA A 469 -9.49 20.27 -5.09
C ALA A 469 -10.97 19.85 -4.95
N LEU A 470 -11.48 19.02 -5.89
CA LEU A 470 -12.83 18.46 -5.78
C LEU A 470 -12.94 17.47 -4.61
N ALA A 471 -11.94 16.61 -4.40
CA ALA A 471 -11.90 15.69 -3.27
C ALA A 471 -11.92 16.45 -1.94
N ALA A 472 -11.10 17.50 -1.80
CA ALA A 472 -11.10 18.38 -0.62
C ALA A 472 -12.46 19.03 -0.39
N ALA A 473 -13.09 19.54 -1.45
CA ALA A 473 -14.41 20.16 -1.35
C ALA A 473 -15.48 19.19 -0.83
N GLN A 474 -15.54 17.98 -1.38
CA GLN A 474 -16.49 16.95 -0.97
C GLN A 474 -16.25 16.50 0.49
N ALA A 475 -14.99 16.39 0.90
CA ALA A 475 -14.63 16.04 2.27
C ALA A 475 -15.05 17.15 3.25
N TYR A 476 -14.90 18.44 2.87
CA TYR A 476 -15.39 19.57 3.67
C TYR A 476 -16.92 19.60 3.76
N GLU A 477 -17.64 19.21 2.71
CA GLU A 477 -19.10 19.07 2.74
C GLU A 477 -19.54 18.05 3.78
N VAL A 478 -18.87 16.90 3.85
CA VAL A 478 -19.16 15.84 4.82
C VAL A 478 -19.05 16.33 6.27
N ILE A 479 -18.11 17.22 6.57
CA ILE A 479 -17.94 17.80 7.91
C ILE A 479 -18.70 19.10 8.11
N GLY A 480 -19.51 19.53 7.13
CA GLY A 480 -20.33 20.74 7.22
C GLY A 480 -19.57 22.07 7.09
N ASN A 481 -18.32 22.05 6.63
CA ASN A 481 -17.53 23.26 6.40
C ASN A 481 -17.80 23.84 5.00
N THR A 482 -18.96 24.47 4.84
CA THR A 482 -19.43 25.01 3.55
C THR A 482 -18.53 26.10 2.97
N ALA A 483 -17.89 26.90 3.82
CA ALA A 483 -16.98 27.95 3.37
C ALA A 483 -15.76 27.36 2.66
N LYS A 484 -15.10 26.37 3.28
CA LYS A 484 -13.96 25.65 2.70
C LYS A 484 -14.37 24.82 1.49
N ALA A 485 -15.52 24.17 1.51
CA ALA A 485 -16.04 23.43 0.38
C ALA A 485 -16.22 24.36 -0.85
N THR A 486 -16.81 25.56 -0.65
CA THR A 486 -16.98 26.55 -1.71
C THR A 486 -15.61 27.07 -2.22
N GLU A 487 -14.69 27.36 -1.32
CA GLU A 487 -13.31 27.78 -1.67
C GLU A 487 -12.64 26.75 -2.60
N MET A 488 -12.66 25.48 -2.21
CA MET A 488 -12.03 24.42 -2.98
C MET A 488 -12.74 24.13 -4.31
N ARG A 489 -14.06 24.22 -4.39
CA ARG A 489 -14.79 24.15 -5.67
C ARG A 489 -14.45 25.32 -6.60
N THR A 490 -14.30 26.52 -6.05
CA THR A 490 -13.89 27.69 -6.82
C THR A 490 -12.48 27.49 -7.38
N LEU A 491 -11.55 26.99 -6.57
CA LEU A 491 -10.19 26.67 -6.99
C LEU A 491 -10.19 25.60 -8.10
N ALA A 492 -10.96 24.53 -7.94
CA ALA A 492 -11.12 23.52 -8.98
C ALA A 492 -11.61 24.12 -10.30
N THR A 493 -12.61 25.01 -10.25
CA THR A 493 -13.12 25.72 -11.43
C THR A 493 -12.06 26.62 -12.09
N GLN A 494 -11.24 27.28 -11.29
CA GLN A 494 -10.14 28.11 -11.81
C GLN A 494 -9.10 27.26 -12.52
N ILE A 495 -8.69 26.13 -11.95
CA ILE A 495 -7.74 25.19 -12.55
C ILE A 495 -8.29 24.62 -13.87
N LYS A 496 -9.56 24.15 -13.84
CA LYS A 496 -10.25 23.67 -15.05
C LYS A 496 -10.23 24.70 -16.17
N ASN A 497 -10.58 25.95 -15.86
CA ASN A 497 -10.59 27.03 -16.83
C ASN A 497 -9.18 27.34 -17.35
N ALA A 498 -8.16 27.29 -16.50
CA ALA A 498 -6.79 27.49 -16.91
C ALA A 498 -6.32 26.39 -17.88
N ILE A 499 -6.61 25.11 -17.57
CA ILE A 499 -6.33 23.99 -18.48
C ILE A 499 -6.93 24.23 -19.87
N VAL A 500 -8.22 24.59 -19.92
CA VAL A 500 -8.92 24.79 -21.19
C VAL A 500 -8.41 26.02 -21.95
N ASN A 501 -8.17 27.14 -21.24
CA ASN A 501 -7.81 28.41 -21.88
C ASN A 501 -6.33 28.52 -22.25
N VAL A 502 -5.43 27.87 -21.50
CA VAL A 502 -3.98 27.99 -21.70
C VAL A 502 -3.44 26.85 -22.54
N LEU A 503 -3.88 25.60 -22.29
CA LEU A 503 -3.30 24.41 -22.90
C LEU A 503 -4.04 23.94 -24.18
N TRP A 504 -5.23 24.44 -24.47
CA TRP A 504 -5.93 24.10 -25.70
C TRP A 504 -5.32 24.82 -26.91
N ASN A 505 -4.77 24.06 -27.85
CA ASN A 505 -4.30 24.57 -29.13
C ASN A 505 -5.44 24.45 -30.18
N PRO A 506 -6.12 25.54 -30.52
CA PRO A 506 -7.27 25.48 -31.43
C PRO A 506 -6.89 25.13 -32.86
N ASN A 507 -5.66 25.46 -33.30
CA ASN A 507 -5.19 25.14 -34.66
C ASN A 507 -4.91 23.64 -34.83
N ARG A 508 -4.38 22.99 -33.79
CA ARG A 508 -4.07 21.55 -33.82
C ARG A 508 -5.18 20.72 -33.20
N GLN A 509 -6.11 21.33 -32.50
CA GLN A 509 -7.20 20.69 -31.74
C GLN A 509 -6.67 19.64 -30.76
N LEU A 510 -5.70 20.03 -29.94
CA LEU A 510 -5.02 19.22 -28.94
C LEU A 510 -4.81 20.02 -27.65
N PHE A 511 -4.74 19.34 -26.51
CA PHE A 511 -4.15 19.90 -25.31
C PHE A 511 -2.65 19.72 -25.38
N GLU A 512 -1.88 20.80 -25.25
CA GLU A 512 -0.43 20.79 -25.38
C GLU A 512 0.19 21.59 -24.23
N HIS A 513 1.34 21.15 -23.75
CA HIS A 513 2.13 21.91 -22.78
C HIS A 513 2.58 23.22 -23.41
N ARG A 514 2.75 24.28 -22.60
CA ARG A 514 3.08 25.60 -23.08
C ARG A 514 4.32 26.16 -22.41
N LEU A 515 5.34 26.49 -23.19
CA LEU A 515 6.60 27.03 -22.69
C LEU A 515 6.39 28.40 -22.02
N LYS A 516 6.94 28.59 -20.84
CA LYS A 516 6.88 29.87 -20.12
C LYS A 516 7.73 30.96 -20.76
N SER A 517 8.89 30.58 -21.34
CA SER A 517 9.85 31.54 -21.93
C SER A 517 9.37 32.19 -23.23
N THR A 518 8.65 31.44 -24.07
CA THR A 518 8.25 31.89 -25.41
C THR A 518 6.74 31.93 -25.59
N ASN A 519 5.98 31.35 -24.67
CA ASN A 519 4.55 31.19 -24.78
C ASN A 519 4.11 30.31 -25.98
N GLU A 520 4.98 29.44 -26.47
CA GLU A 520 4.73 28.50 -27.57
C GLU A 520 4.29 27.16 -27.06
N TRP A 521 3.48 26.44 -27.84
CA TRP A 521 3.14 25.06 -27.52
C TRP A 521 4.32 24.11 -27.77
N VAL A 522 4.50 23.15 -26.85
CA VAL A 522 5.51 22.10 -26.97
C VAL A 522 5.09 21.15 -28.09
N PRO A 523 5.94 20.90 -29.10
CA PRO A 523 5.54 20.14 -30.29
C PRO A 523 5.37 18.64 -30.01
N TRP A 524 5.96 18.10 -28.95
CA TRP A 524 5.98 16.67 -28.61
C TRP A 524 4.82 16.31 -27.66
N LYS A 525 4.01 15.33 -28.07
CA LYS A 525 2.85 14.88 -27.30
C LYS A 525 3.16 13.63 -26.47
N GLU A 526 2.57 13.59 -25.30
CA GLU A 526 2.66 12.50 -24.33
C GLU A 526 1.27 12.18 -23.80
N ILE A 527 1.10 11.02 -23.17
CA ILE A 527 -0.16 10.63 -22.53
C ILE A 527 -0.62 11.65 -21.47
N ASN A 528 0.33 12.38 -20.88
CA ASN A 528 0.07 13.44 -19.89
C ASN A 528 -0.81 14.55 -20.45
N ASN A 529 -0.72 14.85 -21.74
CA ASN A 529 -1.57 15.83 -22.41
C ASN A 529 -3.07 15.49 -22.29
N TYR A 530 -3.39 14.22 -21.99
CA TYR A 530 -4.76 13.71 -21.90
C TYR A 530 -5.24 13.52 -20.45
N TYR A 531 -4.40 13.81 -19.44
CA TYR A 531 -4.83 13.74 -18.03
C TYR A 531 -6.05 14.60 -17.71
N PRO A 532 -6.28 15.77 -18.34
CA PRO A 532 -7.52 16.53 -18.18
C PRO A 532 -8.79 15.73 -18.49
N PHE A 533 -8.74 14.81 -19.47
CA PHE A 533 -9.85 13.90 -19.74
C PHE A 533 -10.03 12.86 -18.63
N SER A 534 -8.93 12.31 -18.12
CA SER A 534 -8.97 11.27 -17.08
C SER A 534 -9.67 11.69 -15.79
N VAL A 535 -9.73 13.01 -15.51
CA VAL A 535 -10.35 13.59 -14.30
C VAL A 535 -11.62 14.40 -14.58
N GLY A 536 -12.12 14.43 -15.81
CA GLY A 536 -13.33 15.17 -16.17
C GLY A 536 -13.14 16.71 -16.21
N ALA A 537 -11.90 17.18 -16.37
CA ALA A 537 -11.62 18.63 -16.45
C ALA A 537 -11.94 19.24 -17.84
N VAL A 538 -12.09 18.41 -18.86
CA VAL A 538 -12.42 18.86 -20.23
C VAL A 538 -13.94 18.89 -20.41
N PRO A 539 -14.53 19.94 -21.00
CA PRO A 539 -15.95 19.93 -21.37
C PRO A 539 -16.24 18.88 -22.47
N ASP A 540 -17.32 18.11 -22.34
CA ASP A 540 -17.76 17.20 -23.38
C ASP A 540 -18.36 17.97 -24.57
N THR A 541 -17.50 18.36 -25.50
CA THR A 541 -17.89 19.02 -26.76
C THR A 541 -17.22 18.36 -27.93
N ALA A 542 -17.81 18.44 -29.13
CA ALA A 542 -17.20 17.91 -30.35
C ALA A 542 -15.81 18.50 -30.61
N THR A 543 -15.59 19.77 -30.26
CA THR A 543 -14.32 20.47 -30.44
C THR A 543 -13.19 19.83 -29.61
N TYR A 544 -13.40 19.69 -28.28
CA TYR A 544 -12.35 19.15 -27.40
C TYR A 544 -12.11 17.66 -27.59
N LYS A 545 -13.18 16.89 -27.90
CA LYS A 545 -13.04 15.47 -28.24
C LYS A 545 -12.14 15.19 -29.44
N GLN A 546 -11.92 16.17 -30.35
CA GLN A 546 -10.97 16.00 -31.46
C GLN A 546 -9.56 15.63 -30.99
N ALA A 547 -9.16 16.00 -29.76
CA ALA A 547 -7.87 15.59 -29.21
C ALA A 547 -7.71 14.05 -29.14
N LEU A 548 -8.81 13.30 -28.96
CA LEU A 548 -8.80 11.85 -28.82
C LEU A 548 -8.58 11.09 -30.13
N ARG A 549 -8.70 11.77 -31.31
CA ARG A 549 -8.57 11.14 -32.63
C ARG A 549 -7.24 10.42 -32.86
N LEU A 550 -6.19 10.83 -32.13
CA LEU A 550 -4.86 10.26 -32.28
C LEU A 550 -4.77 8.81 -31.75
N PHE A 551 -5.74 8.39 -30.92
CA PHE A 551 -5.80 7.01 -30.43
C PHE A 551 -6.41 6.03 -31.43
N ASP A 552 -7.00 6.52 -32.54
CA ASP A 552 -7.46 5.69 -33.66
C ASP A 552 -6.28 5.14 -34.49
N ASP A 553 -5.11 5.74 -34.37
CA ASP A 553 -3.90 5.37 -35.11
C ASP A 553 -2.87 4.69 -34.19
N PRO A 554 -2.70 3.36 -34.27
CA PRO A 554 -1.72 2.62 -33.49
C PRO A 554 -0.26 3.07 -33.72
N ALA A 555 0.03 3.75 -34.85
CA ALA A 555 1.35 4.34 -35.09
C ALA A 555 1.63 5.53 -34.15
N GLN A 556 0.59 6.14 -33.60
CA GLN A 556 0.70 7.27 -32.68
C GLN A 556 0.62 6.84 -31.23
N TYR A 557 -0.44 6.11 -30.86
CA TYR A 557 -0.66 5.59 -29.52
C TYR A 557 -1.07 4.10 -29.58
N PRO A 558 -0.10 3.18 -29.64
CA PRO A 558 -0.40 1.76 -29.57
C PRO A 558 -0.99 1.39 -28.20
N VAL A 559 -1.91 0.43 -28.19
CA VAL A 559 -2.42 -0.12 -26.93
C VAL A 559 -1.32 -0.85 -26.15
N PHE A 560 -0.39 -1.47 -26.86
CA PHE A 560 0.79 -2.13 -26.33
C PHE A 560 1.95 -1.99 -27.34
N PRO A 561 3.19 -1.73 -26.92
CA PRO A 561 3.65 -1.46 -25.56
C PRO A 561 3.03 -0.19 -24.95
N PHE A 562 2.97 -0.11 -23.62
CA PHE A 562 2.35 1.00 -22.86
C PHE A 562 3.20 2.27 -22.92
N TYR A 563 3.43 2.81 -24.10
CA TYR A 563 4.20 4.02 -24.27
C TYR A 563 3.48 5.26 -23.75
N THR A 564 4.24 6.18 -23.17
CA THR A 564 3.71 7.49 -22.79
C THR A 564 3.83 8.49 -23.92
N ALA A 565 4.91 8.46 -24.69
CA ALA A 565 5.10 9.38 -25.82
C ALA A 565 4.26 8.98 -27.04
N ASN A 566 3.73 9.96 -27.74
CA ASN A 566 3.24 9.76 -29.10
C ASN A 566 4.40 9.25 -29.97
N GLN A 567 4.27 8.10 -30.61
CA GLN A 567 5.39 7.40 -31.25
C GLN A 567 5.88 8.11 -32.53
N VAL A 568 5.01 8.84 -33.22
CA VAL A 568 5.41 9.69 -34.35
C VAL A 568 6.25 10.87 -33.86
N ASP A 569 5.82 11.54 -32.80
CA ASP A 569 6.56 12.64 -32.20
C ASP A 569 7.89 12.17 -31.59
N LYS A 570 7.89 11.00 -30.94
CA LYS A 570 9.10 10.39 -30.40
C LYS A 570 10.15 10.14 -31.49
N LYS A 571 9.70 9.61 -32.63
CA LYS A 571 10.58 9.44 -33.78
C LYS A 571 11.11 10.77 -34.29
N ALA A 572 10.25 11.78 -34.45
CA ALA A 572 10.66 13.11 -34.92
C ALA A 572 11.62 13.77 -33.92
N ALA A 573 11.41 13.61 -32.61
CA ALA A 573 12.31 14.07 -31.57
C ALA A 573 13.68 13.38 -31.66
N ALA A 574 13.70 12.07 -31.90
CA ALA A 574 14.93 11.29 -32.08
C ALA A 574 15.71 11.73 -33.29
N ASP A 575 15.03 11.97 -34.44
CA ASP A 575 15.62 12.49 -35.67
C ASP A 575 16.22 13.90 -35.47
N ALA A 576 15.66 14.67 -34.53
CA ALA A 576 16.16 15.99 -34.12
C ALA A 576 17.26 15.94 -33.02
N GLY A 577 17.72 14.74 -32.63
CA GLY A 577 18.79 14.55 -31.64
C GLY A 577 18.29 14.45 -30.21
N ASN A 578 16.99 14.26 -29.95
CA ASN A 578 16.35 14.11 -28.63
C ASN A 578 15.63 12.75 -28.49
N PRO A 579 16.35 11.63 -28.62
CA PRO A 579 15.72 10.31 -28.53
C PRO A 579 15.22 10.05 -27.11
N GLY A 580 13.95 9.78 -26.91
CA GLY A 580 13.45 9.29 -25.63
C GLY A 580 13.97 7.87 -25.29
N SER A 581 13.65 7.39 -24.11
CA SER A 581 13.83 5.98 -23.76
C SER A 581 12.85 5.10 -24.56
N ASN A 582 13.16 3.82 -24.70
CA ASN A 582 12.26 2.83 -25.27
C ASN A 582 11.68 1.87 -24.20
N ASN A 583 11.78 2.25 -22.94
CA ASN A 583 11.19 1.49 -21.84
C ASN A 583 9.69 1.81 -21.71
N PHE A 584 8.97 0.90 -21.07
CA PHE A 584 7.60 1.10 -20.62
C PHE A 584 7.35 0.36 -19.29
N SER A 585 6.34 0.77 -18.55
CA SER A 585 6.07 0.27 -17.20
C SER A 585 4.57 0.13 -16.91
N THR A 586 4.24 -0.45 -15.77
CA THR A 586 2.85 -0.52 -15.29
C THR A 586 2.29 0.82 -14.84
N ILE A 587 3.12 1.82 -14.53
CA ILE A 587 2.65 3.22 -14.37
C ILE A 587 1.98 3.68 -15.67
N ASN A 588 2.62 3.40 -16.81
CA ASN A 588 2.09 3.80 -18.12
C ASN A 588 0.74 3.13 -18.43
N SER A 589 0.60 1.82 -18.16
CA SER A 589 -0.70 1.16 -18.34
C SER A 589 -1.77 1.71 -17.38
N THR A 590 -1.41 2.07 -16.16
CA THR A 590 -2.34 2.65 -15.18
C THR A 590 -2.92 3.97 -15.67
N VAL A 591 -2.07 4.88 -16.16
CA VAL A 591 -2.57 6.18 -16.70
C VAL A 591 -3.39 5.99 -17.97
N GLN A 592 -3.06 5.01 -18.81
CA GLN A 592 -3.90 4.63 -19.96
C GLN A 592 -5.27 4.10 -19.50
N PHE A 593 -5.32 3.18 -18.53
CA PHE A 593 -6.60 2.71 -17.97
C PHE A 593 -7.46 3.85 -17.44
N ARG A 594 -6.88 4.79 -16.70
CA ARG A 594 -7.59 5.97 -16.19
C ARG A 594 -8.17 6.83 -17.31
N LEU A 595 -7.41 7.01 -18.39
CA LEU A 595 -7.87 7.73 -19.57
C LEU A 595 -9.04 6.98 -20.26
N TYR A 596 -8.87 5.72 -20.61
CA TYR A 596 -9.91 4.91 -21.24
C TYR A 596 -11.17 4.81 -20.37
N SER A 597 -10.99 4.62 -19.06
CA SER A 597 -12.09 4.56 -18.08
C SER A 597 -12.99 5.79 -18.15
N SER A 598 -12.41 6.99 -18.15
CA SER A 598 -13.15 8.24 -18.25
C SER A 598 -13.72 8.45 -19.66
N VAL A 599 -12.89 8.27 -20.68
CA VAL A 599 -13.28 8.57 -22.08
C VAL A 599 -14.45 7.69 -22.54
N LEU A 600 -14.42 6.38 -22.26
CA LEU A 600 -15.49 5.47 -22.69
C LEU A 600 -16.85 5.71 -22.04
N ARG A 601 -16.84 6.43 -20.89
CA ARG A 601 -18.10 6.78 -20.19
C ARG A 601 -18.57 8.19 -20.45
N ASP A 602 -17.63 9.15 -20.41
CA ASP A 602 -17.97 10.57 -20.28
C ASP A 602 -17.75 11.36 -21.57
N TYR A 603 -17.01 10.79 -22.53
CA TYR A 603 -16.65 11.43 -23.80
C TYR A 603 -16.95 10.54 -25.00
N PRO A 604 -18.23 10.33 -25.34
CA PRO A 604 -18.61 9.46 -26.47
C PRO A 604 -17.88 9.85 -27.74
N ASN A 605 -17.16 8.91 -28.33
CA ASN A 605 -16.34 9.06 -29.55
C ASN A 605 -16.20 7.74 -30.28
N SER A 606 -15.58 7.74 -31.49
CA SER A 606 -15.36 6.55 -32.32
C SER A 606 -13.90 6.08 -32.32
N TRP A 607 -12.98 6.80 -31.69
CA TRP A 607 -11.54 6.55 -31.79
C TRP A 607 -10.98 5.67 -30.68
N MET A 608 -11.53 5.77 -29.50
CA MET A 608 -11.17 4.92 -28.36
C MET A 608 -12.34 3.97 -28.08
N THR A 609 -12.08 2.67 -28.10
CA THR A 609 -13.15 1.66 -28.04
C THR A 609 -13.02 0.73 -26.84
N ALA A 610 -14.11 0.08 -26.45
CA ALA A 610 -14.11 -0.98 -25.45
C ALA A 610 -13.24 -2.19 -25.87
N THR A 611 -13.06 -2.41 -27.18
CA THR A 611 -12.14 -3.44 -27.69
C THR A 611 -10.68 -3.08 -27.40
N ASP A 612 -10.30 -1.82 -27.51
CA ASP A 612 -8.94 -1.38 -27.17
C ASP A 612 -8.72 -1.45 -25.66
N TYR A 613 -9.72 -1.10 -24.86
CA TYR A 613 -9.69 -1.31 -23.41
C TYR A 613 -9.49 -2.80 -23.05
N LYS A 614 -10.22 -3.71 -23.71
CA LYS A 614 -10.02 -5.16 -23.55
C LYS A 614 -8.60 -5.59 -23.89
N LYS A 615 -8.06 -5.11 -25.02
CA LYS A 615 -6.66 -5.38 -25.39
C LYS A 615 -5.68 -4.88 -24.33
N LEU A 616 -5.88 -3.66 -23.83
CA LEU A 616 -5.04 -3.09 -22.77
C LEU A 616 -5.05 -3.99 -21.52
N LEU A 617 -6.22 -4.47 -21.10
CA LEU A 617 -6.37 -5.37 -19.96
C LEU A 617 -5.61 -6.70 -20.16
N TYR A 618 -5.75 -7.31 -21.34
CA TYR A 618 -5.09 -8.56 -21.69
C TYR A 618 -3.56 -8.38 -21.76
N TRP A 619 -3.07 -7.31 -22.39
CA TRP A 619 -1.64 -7.05 -22.50
C TRP A 619 -1.04 -6.67 -21.15
N ASN A 620 -1.75 -5.94 -20.30
CA ASN A 620 -1.30 -5.66 -18.95
C ASN A 620 -1.13 -6.95 -18.12
N ALA A 621 -2.08 -7.88 -18.22
CA ALA A 621 -1.95 -9.19 -17.59
C ALA A 621 -0.76 -9.99 -18.17
N TRP A 622 -0.61 -10.01 -19.51
CA TRP A 622 0.48 -10.71 -20.18
C TRP A 622 1.86 -10.20 -19.77
N ALA A 623 2.02 -8.89 -19.61
CA ALA A 623 3.27 -8.27 -19.19
C ALA A 623 3.68 -8.66 -17.75
N GLN A 624 2.74 -9.10 -16.92
CA GLN A 624 3.05 -9.61 -15.57
C GLN A 624 3.64 -11.03 -15.58
N TYR A 625 3.74 -11.70 -16.73
CA TYR A 625 4.26 -13.05 -16.84
C TYR A 625 5.49 -13.08 -17.73
N VAL A 626 6.43 -13.98 -17.43
CA VAL A 626 7.62 -14.18 -18.26
C VAL A 626 7.21 -14.76 -19.61
N GLY A 627 7.23 -13.93 -20.66
CA GLY A 627 6.86 -14.32 -22.01
C GLY A 627 5.42 -14.81 -22.15
N GLY A 628 4.48 -14.32 -21.34
CA GLY A 628 3.09 -14.77 -21.33
C GLY A 628 2.85 -16.13 -20.70
N ASN A 629 3.88 -16.70 -20.05
CA ASN A 629 3.76 -17.97 -19.31
C ASN A 629 3.06 -17.74 -17.99
N THR A 630 1.80 -18.14 -17.90
CA THR A 630 0.96 -17.91 -16.72
C THR A 630 1.40 -18.68 -15.47
N GLN A 631 2.40 -19.53 -15.55
CA GLN A 631 2.98 -20.25 -14.41
C GLN A 631 3.86 -19.34 -13.55
N TRP A 632 4.60 -18.41 -14.16
CA TRP A 632 5.66 -17.65 -13.52
C TRP A 632 5.39 -16.13 -13.57
N PRO A 633 4.49 -15.61 -12.74
CA PRO A 633 4.28 -14.18 -12.68
C PRO A 633 5.49 -13.47 -12.07
N ASP A 634 5.88 -12.36 -12.67
CA ASP A 634 6.98 -11.50 -12.23
C ASP A 634 6.73 -10.06 -12.68
N ALA A 635 6.12 -9.26 -11.82
CA ALA A 635 5.95 -7.83 -12.06
C ALA A 635 7.31 -7.12 -11.96
N ASN A 636 7.79 -6.59 -13.06
CA ASN A 636 9.05 -5.85 -13.14
C ASN A 636 8.80 -4.35 -13.22
N GLU A 637 9.77 -3.53 -12.82
CA GLU A 637 9.65 -2.08 -12.87
C GLU A 637 9.54 -1.57 -14.30
N PHE A 638 10.47 -2.03 -15.17
CA PHE A 638 10.50 -1.64 -16.57
C PHE A 638 10.66 -2.84 -17.49
N TRP A 639 10.08 -2.72 -18.66
CA TRP A 639 10.29 -3.62 -19.79
C TRP A 639 10.92 -2.85 -20.96
N ALA A 640 11.66 -3.57 -21.82
CA ALA A 640 12.16 -3.03 -23.06
C ALA A 640 11.08 -2.99 -24.14
N ASP A 641 11.41 -2.31 -25.23
CA ASP A 641 10.57 -2.31 -26.42
C ASP A 641 10.20 -3.71 -26.87
N TRP A 642 8.97 -3.82 -27.32
CA TRP A 642 8.52 -4.98 -28.08
C TRP A 642 9.26 -5.07 -29.42
N ASN A 643 9.89 -6.19 -29.68
CA ASN A 643 10.63 -6.48 -30.93
C ASN A 643 10.03 -7.65 -31.72
N GLY A 644 8.83 -8.10 -31.38
CA GLY A 644 8.15 -9.25 -31.99
C GLY A 644 8.55 -10.62 -31.45
N SER A 645 9.57 -10.70 -30.58
CA SER A 645 10.06 -11.95 -29.99
C SER A 645 9.75 -12.09 -28.50
N GLY A 646 9.25 -11.05 -27.86
CA GLY A 646 8.94 -10.98 -26.43
C GLY A 646 9.34 -9.63 -25.85
N ILE A 647 9.20 -9.52 -24.54
CA ILE A 647 9.65 -8.34 -23.79
C ILE A 647 10.88 -8.70 -22.97
N ASP A 648 11.81 -7.77 -22.87
CA ASP A 648 12.97 -7.89 -22.01
C ASP A 648 12.75 -7.11 -20.72
N TYR A 649 13.02 -7.72 -19.58
CA TYR A 649 13.05 -7.02 -18.31
C TYR A 649 14.30 -6.12 -18.24
N ARG A 650 14.08 -4.83 -17.94
CA ARG A 650 15.15 -3.83 -17.89
C ARG A 650 15.55 -3.42 -16.49
N SER A 651 14.69 -3.68 -15.49
CA SER A 651 14.99 -3.36 -14.11
C SER A 651 15.39 -4.60 -13.33
N TRP A 652 16.23 -4.38 -12.34
CA TRP A 652 16.58 -5.39 -11.33
C TRP A 652 15.50 -5.52 -10.23
N ILE A 653 14.48 -4.65 -10.26
CA ILE A 653 13.39 -4.64 -9.29
C ILE A 653 12.29 -5.56 -9.79
N HIS A 654 12.15 -6.69 -9.12
CA HIS A 654 11.18 -7.73 -9.39
C HIS A 654 10.08 -7.71 -8.33
N HIS A 655 8.92 -8.25 -8.66
CA HIS A 655 7.78 -8.41 -7.76
C HIS A 655 7.39 -7.09 -7.06
N ASN A 656 7.46 -5.98 -7.79
CA ASN A 656 7.06 -4.65 -7.34
C ASN A 656 5.56 -4.39 -7.54
N ILE A 657 5.09 -3.28 -6.98
CA ILE A 657 3.68 -2.86 -7.08
C ILE A 657 3.50 -1.52 -7.79
N LEU A 658 4.47 -1.13 -8.64
CA LEU A 658 4.29 0.02 -9.53
C LEU A 658 3.01 -0.08 -10.33
N GLY A 659 2.32 1.04 -10.50
CA GLY A 659 1.03 1.09 -11.17
C GLY A 659 -0.10 0.45 -10.37
N SER A 660 -1.26 0.27 -11.01
CA SER A 660 -2.44 -0.40 -10.44
C SER A 660 -3.29 -1.04 -11.54
N SER A 661 -3.99 -2.13 -11.21
CA SER A 661 -4.78 -2.84 -12.22
C SER A 661 -6.01 -3.57 -11.66
N ASN A 662 -6.08 -3.92 -10.37
CA ASN A 662 -7.19 -4.69 -9.84
C ASN A 662 -8.51 -3.90 -9.84
N TRP A 663 -8.44 -2.58 -9.64
CA TRP A 663 -9.60 -1.70 -9.71
C TRP A 663 -10.29 -1.73 -11.08
N THR A 664 -9.57 -2.01 -12.16
CA THR A 664 -10.14 -2.04 -13.52
C THR A 664 -11.23 -3.09 -13.69
N VAL A 665 -11.08 -4.26 -13.07
CA VAL A 665 -12.10 -5.31 -13.08
C VAL A 665 -13.32 -4.88 -12.25
N ILE A 666 -13.12 -4.18 -11.17
CA ILE A 666 -14.18 -3.80 -10.22
C ILE A 666 -14.92 -2.53 -10.69
N GLU A 667 -14.17 -1.47 -11.03
CA GLU A 667 -14.76 -0.18 -11.42
C GLU A 667 -15.15 -0.12 -12.89
N ASP A 668 -14.38 -0.76 -13.76
CA ASP A 668 -14.59 -0.62 -15.20
C ASP A 668 -15.39 -1.79 -15.78
N VAL A 669 -14.96 -3.01 -15.58
CA VAL A 669 -15.67 -4.19 -16.12
C VAL A 669 -16.96 -4.46 -15.34
N ALA A 670 -16.84 -4.58 -14.00
CA ALA A 670 -18.01 -4.77 -13.13
C ALA A 670 -18.76 -3.46 -12.82
N GLY A 671 -18.23 -2.32 -13.21
CA GLY A 671 -18.90 -1.04 -13.30
C GLY A 671 -19.12 -0.28 -12.00
N LEU A 672 -18.56 -0.70 -10.86
CA LEU A 672 -18.82 -0.04 -9.57
C LEU A 672 -18.35 1.42 -9.57
N ARG A 673 -19.29 2.35 -9.28
CA ARG A 673 -19.02 3.78 -9.13
C ARG A 673 -19.20 4.19 -7.68
N PRO A 674 -18.10 4.53 -6.96
CA PRO A 674 -18.21 5.02 -5.60
C PRO A 674 -19.01 6.34 -5.52
N ARG A 675 -19.90 6.45 -4.52
CA ARG A 675 -20.83 7.58 -4.34
C ARG A 675 -20.77 8.16 -2.94
N ASN A 676 -21.25 9.40 -2.77
CA ASN A 676 -21.36 10.07 -1.47
C ASN A 676 -22.69 9.79 -0.75
N ASP A 677 -23.67 9.17 -1.45
CA ASP A 677 -24.96 8.77 -0.88
C ASP A 677 -25.01 7.26 -0.60
N ALA A 678 -26.16 6.74 -0.16
CA ALA A 678 -26.34 5.32 0.13
C ALA A 678 -26.55 4.44 -1.12
N LYS A 679 -26.79 5.04 -2.30
CA LYS A 679 -27.09 4.30 -3.53
C LYS A 679 -25.88 3.52 -4.04
N VAL A 680 -26.15 2.47 -4.81
CA VAL A 680 -25.15 1.71 -5.56
C VAL A 680 -25.32 2.02 -7.03
N GLU A 681 -24.26 2.48 -7.67
CA GLU A 681 -24.21 2.78 -9.10
C GLU A 681 -23.24 1.83 -9.80
N LEU A 682 -23.73 1.21 -10.84
CA LEU A 682 -22.94 0.40 -11.76
C LEU A 682 -22.96 1.05 -13.13
N SER A 683 -21.77 1.29 -13.70
CA SER A 683 -21.57 1.80 -15.07
C SER A 683 -20.46 1.01 -15.75
N PRO A 684 -20.75 -0.20 -16.23
CA PRO A 684 -19.76 -1.10 -16.83
C PRO A 684 -19.27 -0.58 -18.17
N ILE A 685 -18.01 -0.89 -18.49
CA ILE A 685 -17.49 -0.87 -19.86
C ILE A 685 -17.70 -2.28 -20.41
N ASP A 686 -18.60 -2.41 -21.36
CA ASP A 686 -18.88 -3.71 -22.00
C ASP A 686 -17.72 -4.08 -22.95
N ILE A 687 -16.85 -4.96 -22.46
CA ILE A 687 -15.72 -5.50 -23.23
C ILE A 687 -16.06 -6.83 -23.92
N GLY A 688 -17.32 -7.19 -23.99
CA GLY A 688 -17.80 -8.41 -24.62
C GLY A 688 -17.41 -9.69 -23.87
N TRP A 689 -17.37 -9.64 -22.55
CA TRP A 689 -17.32 -10.85 -21.71
C TRP A 689 -18.72 -11.36 -21.43
N ASP A 690 -18.90 -12.64 -21.60
CA ASP A 690 -20.18 -13.32 -21.39
C ASP A 690 -20.51 -13.55 -19.91
N HIS A 691 -19.53 -13.49 -19.04
CA HIS A 691 -19.73 -13.60 -17.60
C HIS A 691 -18.61 -12.94 -16.81
N PHE A 692 -18.90 -12.51 -15.59
CA PHE A 692 -17.96 -12.19 -14.54
C PHE A 692 -18.65 -12.09 -13.18
N THR A 693 -17.88 -12.19 -12.10
CA THR A 693 -18.35 -11.83 -10.77
C THR A 693 -17.25 -11.14 -9.95
N VAL A 694 -17.67 -10.17 -9.18
CA VAL A 694 -16.93 -9.64 -8.02
C VAL A 694 -17.75 -9.97 -6.79
N ASN A 695 -17.30 -10.96 -6.02
CA ASN A 695 -18.06 -11.50 -4.91
C ASN A 695 -17.51 -11.00 -3.57
N ASN A 696 -18.41 -10.62 -2.66
CA ASN A 696 -18.09 -10.22 -1.30
C ASN A 696 -17.13 -9.02 -1.22
N LEU A 697 -17.39 -8.02 -2.03
CA LEU A 697 -16.68 -6.75 -1.97
C LEU A 697 -17.18 -5.96 -0.76
N ARG A 698 -16.29 -5.52 0.13
CA ARG A 698 -16.68 -4.63 1.21
C ARG A 698 -17.06 -3.27 0.65
N TYR A 699 -18.33 -2.90 0.78
CA TYR A 699 -18.83 -1.60 0.39
C TYR A 699 -19.53 -0.97 1.59
N ARG A 700 -18.79 -0.04 2.26
CA ARG A 700 -19.24 0.58 3.52
C ARG A 700 -19.50 -0.47 4.60
N ASN A 701 -20.73 -0.55 5.09
CA ASN A 701 -21.13 -1.53 6.12
C ASN A 701 -21.79 -2.80 5.55
N GLY A 702 -21.88 -2.94 4.21
CA GLY A 702 -22.44 -4.09 3.52
C GLY A 702 -21.40 -4.89 2.74
N ASP A 703 -21.73 -6.15 2.42
CA ASP A 703 -20.99 -7.00 1.52
C ASP A 703 -21.71 -7.04 0.17
N LEU A 704 -21.07 -6.48 -0.86
CA LEU A 704 -21.61 -6.32 -2.19
C LEU A 704 -21.06 -7.42 -3.09
N SER A 705 -21.94 -8.05 -3.89
CA SER A 705 -21.51 -8.88 -5.01
C SER A 705 -22.13 -8.36 -6.29
N ILE A 706 -21.35 -8.31 -7.37
CA ILE A 706 -21.75 -7.89 -8.69
C ILE A 706 -21.56 -9.10 -9.59
N VAL A 707 -22.61 -9.48 -10.30
CA VAL A 707 -22.62 -10.68 -11.15
C VAL A 707 -23.17 -10.30 -12.53
N TRP A 708 -22.46 -10.71 -13.56
CA TRP A 708 -22.93 -10.74 -14.92
C TRP A 708 -22.87 -12.16 -15.44
N ASP A 709 -23.99 -12.65 -15.98
CA ASP A 709 -24.11 -13.90 -16.73
C ASP A 709 -25.04 -13.59 -17.91
N ASP A 710 -24.55 -13.74 -19.13
CA ASP A 710 -25.26 -13.28 -20.33
C ASP A 710 -26.48 -14.19 -20.64
N PRO A 711 -27.72 -13.69 -20.51
CA PRO A 711 -28.91 -14.51 -20.77
C PRO A 711 -29.13 -14.78 -22.24
N SER A 712 -28.35 -14.21 -23.16
CA SER A 712 -28.55 -14.36 -24.60
C SER A 712 -27.83 -15.56 -25.20
N ASP A 713 -26.85 -16.15 -24.51
CA ASP A 713 -26.06 -17.26 -25.00
C ASP A 713 -26.58 -18.64 -24.57
N GLY A 714 -27.57 -18.69 -23.67
CA GLY A 714 -28.22 -19.92 -23.19
C GLY A 714 -27.34 -20.78 -22.27
N VAL A 715 -26.29 -20.21 -21.65
CA VAL A 715 -25.36 -20.94 -20.80
C VAL A 715 -25.34 -20.31 -19.40
N ALA A 716 -26.02 -20.91 -18.43
CA ALA A 716 -25.95 -20.50 -17.05
C ALA A 716 -24.60 -20.94 -16.42
N ARG A 717 -23.74 -20.00 -16.16
CA ARG A 717 -22.36 -20.23 -15.67
C ARG A 717 -22.27 -20.33 -14.16
N TYR A 718 -23.19 -19.67 -13.47
CA TYR A 718 -23.20 -19.63 -12.00
C TYR A 718 -24.39 -20.41 -11.45
N PRO A 719 -24.23 -21.69 -11.03
CA PRO A 719 -25.33 -22.52 -10.59
C PRO A 719 -26.19 -21.90 -9.49
N GLY A 720 -27.50 -21.87 -9.70
CA GLY A 720 -28.45 -21.29 -8.74
C GLY A 720 -28.50 -19.76 -8.72
N VAL A 721 -27.75 -19.09 -9.60
CA VAL A 721 -27.77 -17.63 -9.80
C VAL A 721 -28.53 -17.33 -11.08
N PRO A 722 -29.59 -16.54 -11.06
CA PRO A 722 -30.29 -16.10 -12.27
C PRO A 722 -29.37 -15.29 -13.18
N GLU A 723 -29.46 -15.56 -14.49
CA GLU A 723 -28.74 -14.80 -15.51
C GLU A 723 -29.15 -13.33 -15.52
N GLY A 724 -28.27 -12.47 -16.02
CA GLY A 724 -28.42 -11.03 -16.07
C GLY A 724 -27.33 -10.29 -15.28
N TYR A 725 -27.42 -8.98 -15.27
CA TYR A 725 -26.51 -8.11 -14.55
C TYR A 725 -27.09 -7.71 -13.20
N SER A 726 -26.50 -8.23 -12.13
CA SER A 726 -27.12 -8.28 -10.81
C SER A 726 -26.27 -7.68 -9.72
N ILE A 727 -26.94 -7.03 -8.74
CA ILE A 727 -26.38 -6.67 -7.42
C ILE A 727 -26.92 -7.64 -6.38
N TYR A 728 -26.02 -8.17 -5.56
CA TYR A 728 -26.34 -8.85 -4.30
C TYR A 728 -25.79 -8.06 -3.13
N LEU A 729 -26.58 -7.89 -2.10
CA LEU A 729 -26.16 -7.28 -0.83
C LEU A 729 -26.26 -8.31 0.28
N ASN A 730 -25.16 -8.58 1.00
CA ASN A 730 -25.07 -9.60 2.05
C ASN A 730 -25.62 -10.98 1.58
N GLY A 731 -25.30 -11.37 0.36
CA GLY A 731 -25.74 -12.62 -0.25
C GLY A 731 -27.15 -12.63 -0.81
N ASN A 732 -27.95 -11.59 -0.64
CA ASN A 732 -29.31 -11.50 -1.13
C ASN A 732 -29.35 -10.68 -2.45
N ARG A 733 -30.01 -11.21 -3.47
CA ARG A 733 -30.24 -10.49 -4.72
C ARG A 733 -31.15 -9.28 -4.49
N VAL A 734 -30.72 -8.09 -4.89
CA VAL A 734 -31.47 -6.83 -4.64
C VAL A 734 -31.82 -6.09 -5.92
N ALA A 735 -31.06 -6.25 -6.99
CA ALA A 735 -31.37 -5.69 -8.30
C ALA A 735 -30.84 -6.58 -9.42
N THR A 736 -31.55 -6.66 -10.53
CA THR A 736 -31.10 -7.34 -11.77
C THR A 736 -31.68 -6.61 -12.98
N VAL A 737 -30.81 -6.36 -13.97
CA VAL A 737 -31.19 -5.90 -15.32
C VAL A 737 -30.78 -6.95 -16.35
N SER A 738 -31.54 -7.02 -17.46
CA SER A 738 -31.38 -8.09 -18.44
C SER A 738 -30.16 -7.96 -19.36
N ARG A 739 -29.45 -6.83 -19.31
CA ARG A 739 -28.29 -6.53 -20.18
C ARG A 739 -27.20 -5.84 -19.36
N LEU A 740 -25.96 -5.92 -19.83
CA LEU A 740 -24.82 -5.21 -19.26
C LEU A 740 -24.89 -3.70 -19.63
N VAL A 741 -25.63 -2.95 -18.86
CA VAL A 741 -25.88 -1.50 -19.07
C VAL A 741 -25.79 -0.74 -17.73
N PRO A 742 -25.52 0.56 -17.76
CA PRO A 742 -25.54 1.37 -16.54
C PRO A 742 -26.87 1.32 -15.79
N PHE A 743 -26.79 1.20 -14.47
CA PHE A 743 -27.96 1.38 -13.60
C PHE A 743 -27.58 1.83 -12.19
N THR A 744 -28.52 2.46 -11.52
CA THR A 744 -28.42 2.85 -10.10
C THR A 744 -29.53 2.16 -9.31
N TRP A 745 -29.17 1.53 -8.19
CA TRP A 745 -30.12 0.94 -7.24
C TRP A 745 -30.15 1.75 -5.95
N ASP A 746 -31.37 2.08 -5.50
CA ASP A 746 -31.60 2.76 -4.23
C ASP A 746 -31.95 1.72 -3.14
N PRO A 747 -31.10 1.49 -2.11
CA PRO A 747 -31.37 0.49 -1.08
C PRO A 747 -32.59 0.81 -0.22
N ALA A 748 -32.97 2.09 -0.07
CA ALA A 748 -34.10 2.48 0.76
C ALA A 748 -35.45 2.16 0.11
N THR A 749 -35.55 2.33 -1.21
CA THR A 749 -36.81 2.15 -1.95
C THR A 749 -36.83 0.85 -2.78
N GLY A 750 -35.67 0.31 -3.10
CA GLY A 750 -35.49 -0.77 -4.07
C GLY A 750 -35.56 -0.31 -5.53
N GLU A 751 -35.74 0.99 -5.78
CA GLU A 751 -35.85 1.54 -7.12
C GLU A 751 -34.59 1.34 -7.93
N VAL A 752 -34.74 0.94 -9.19
CA VAL A 752 -33.65 0.82 -10.16
C VAL A 752 -33.86 1.81 -11.29
N THR A 753 -32.91 2.71 -11.47
CA THR A 753 -32.89 3.66 -12.60
C THR A 753 -31.92 3.13 -13.66
N THR A 754 -32.43 2.86 -14.88
CA THR A 754 -31.65 2.28 -15.99
C THR A 754 -32.35 2.54 -17.33
N ASN A 755 -31.61 2.38 -18.44
CA ASN A 755 -32.16 2.27 -19.79
C ASN A 755 -32.37 0.79 -20.22
N GLY A 756 -32.05 -0.17 -19.34
CA GLY A 756 -32.27 -1.60 -19.54
C GLY A 756 -33.62 -2.09 -18.99
N THR A 757 -33.93 -3.38 -19.19
CA THR A 757 -35.11 -4.01 -18.58
C THR A 757 -34.79 -4.51 -17.18
N VAL A 758 -35.51 -4.01 -16.19
CA VAL A 758 -35.38 -4.49 -14.79
C VAL A 758 -36.14 -5.79 -14.65
N THR A 759 -35.47 -6.87 -14.25
CA THR A 759 -36.06 -8.20 -14.07
C THR A 759 -36.25 -8.56 -12.60
N HIS A 760 -35.53 -7.87 -11.69
CA HIS A 760 -35.69 -8.01 -10.25
C HIS A 760 -35.27 -6.71 -9.56
N HIS A 761 -36.03 -6.31 -8.54
CA HIS A 761 -35.61 -5.23 -7.64
C HIS A 761 -36.32 -5.37 -6.27
N THR A 762 -35.65 -4.98 -5.22
CA THR A 762 -36.19 -4.95 -3.85
C THR A 762 -35.41 -3.96 -3.00
N ALA A 763 -36.07 -3.40 -2.01
CA ALA A 763 -35.39 -2.63 -0.96
C ALA A 763 -34.57 -3.56 -0.06
N ALA A 764 -33.46 -3.08 0.44
CA ALA A 764 -32.64 -3.79 1.42
C ALA A 764 -32.15 -2.79 2.48
N ALA A 765 -32.57 -3.03 3.74
CA ALA A 765 -32.15 -2.19 4.84
C ALA A 765 -30.64 -2.36 5.15
N GLY A 766 -30.02 -1.30 5.62
CA GLY A 766 -28.72 -1.37 6.29
C GLY A 766 -27.55 -0.78 5.53
N LEU A 767 -27.60 -0.63 4.20
CA LEU A 767 -26.51 0.07 3.50
C LEU A 767 -26.56 1.58 3.80
N ARG A 768 -25.41 2.13 4.19
CA ARG A 768 -25.30 3.51 4.68
C ARG A 768 -24.53 4.38 3.71
N ALA A 769 -24.73 5.70 3.78
CA ALA A 769 -23.82 6.65 3.17
C ALA A 769 -22.43 6.57 3.83
N PRO A 770 -21.35 6.96 3.14
CA PRO A 770 -19.99 6.82 3.67
C PRO A 770 -19.82 7.42 5.06
N ASN A 771 -20.31 8.62 5.30
CA ASN A 771 -20.21 9.35 6.57
C ASN A 771 -21.07 8.79 7.73
N GLN A 772 -21.88 7.79 7.46
CA GLN A 772 -22.73 7.10 8.46
C GLN A 772 -22.12 5.75 8.90
N VAL A 773 -20.98 5.35 8.33
CA VAL A 773 -20.26 4.15 8.72
C VAL A 773 -19.46 4.43 9.98
N VAL A 774 -19.42 3.46 10.91
CA VAL A 774 -18.67 3.59 12.16
C VAL A 774 -17.56 2.55 12.19
N HIS A 775 -16.32 3.03 12.25
CA HIS A 775 -15.15 2.20 12.50
C HIS A 775 -14.76 2.30 13.97
N ASN A 776 -14.80 1.18 14.68
CA ASN A 776 -14.50 1.12 16.11
C ASN A 776 -13.61 -0.08 16.50
N SER A 777 -13.03 -0.78 15.53
CA SER A 777 -12.01 -1.78 15.85
C SER A 777 -10.82 -1.11 16.54
N THR A 778 -10.22 -1.79 17.53
CA THR A 778 -9.11 -1.23 18.31
C THR A 778 -7.97 -0.72 17.40
N ARG A 779 -7.58 -1.48 16.38
CA ARG A 779 -6.53 -1.06 15.46
C ARG A 779 -6.88 0.19 14.64
N MET A 780 -8.13 0.31 14.17
CA MET A 780 -8.58 1.51 13.44
C MET A 780 -8.57 2.74 14.34
N VAL A 781 -9.13 2.61 15.54
CA VAL A 781 -9.16 3.71 16.53
C VAL A 781 -7.75 4.14 16.90
N ASP A 782 -6.84 3.20 17.17
CA ASP A 782 -5.44 3.48 17.51
C ASP A 782 -4.69 4.15 16.34
N MET A 783 -4.88 3.64 15.12
CA MET A 783 -4.27 4.20 13.91
C MET A 783 -4.66 5.67 13.71
N PHE A 784 -5.94 5.98 13.76
CA PHE A 784 -6.40 7.36 13.60
C PHE A 784 -6.04 8.24 14.80
N ALA A 785 -6.04 7.69 16.02
CA ALA A 785 -5.57 8.42 17.20
C ALA A 785 -4.09 8.82 17.07
N LYS A 786 -3.24 7.94 16.55
CA LYS A 786 -1.83 8.25 16.21
C LYS A 786 -1.72 9.39 15.19
N ALA A 787 -2.65 9.48 14.26
CA ALA A 787 -2.76 10.57 13.30
C ALA A 787 -3.49 11.82 13.85
N GLY A 788 -3.84 11.84 15.13
CA GLY A 788 -4.51 12.97 15.76
C GLY A 788 -6.03 13.01 15.60
N VAL A 789 -6.63 11.96 15.05
CA VAL A 789 -8.07 11.87 14.78
C VAL A 789 -8.77 10.99 15.81
N ASP A 790 -9.77 11.50 16.49
CA ASP A 790 -10.57 10.72 17.46
C ASP A 790 -11.80 10.10 16.80
N LEU A 791 -11.82 8.77 16.68
CA LEU A 791 -12.96 8.04 16.15
C LEU A 791 -13.97 7.62 17.23
N THR A 792 -13.64 7.73 18.52
CA THR A 792 -14.46 7.18 19.61
C THR A 792 -15.45 8.17 20.21
N ALA A 793 -15.17 9.47 20.11
CA ALA A 793 -16.02 10.54 20.60
C ALA A 793 -15.68 11.86 19.90
N ASP A 794 -16.69 12.64 19.61
CA ASP A 794 -16.54 14.03 19.15
C ASP A 794 -16.38 14.93 20.41
N LEU A 795 -15.23 14.83 21.05
CA LEU A 795 -14.92 15.59 22.25
C LEU A 795 -14.12 16.86 21.91
N PRO A 796 -14.55 18.02 22.40
CA PRO A 796 -13.78 19.25 22.24
C PRO A 796 -12.36 19.09 22.78
N ASN A 797 -11.35 19.51 21.99
CA ASN A 797 -9.99 19.64 22.49
C ASN A 797 -9.85 20.93 23.31
N LEU A 798 -9.76 20.81 24.63
CA LEU A 798 -9.64 21.94 25.53
C LEU A 798 -8.28 22.66 25.42
N ALA A 799 -7.25 22.02 24.82
CA ALA A 799 -5.95 22.61 24.56
C ALA A 799 -6.03 23.69 23.45
N SER A 800 -6.99 23.59 22.56
CA SER A 800 -7.20 24.57 21.47
C SER A 800 -7.53 25.95 22.06
N GLY A 801 -6.73 26.95 21.69
CA GLY A 801 -6.87 28.32 22.17
C GLY A 801 -6.35 28.59 23.59
N ALA A 802 -5.74 27.61 24.26
CA ALA A 802 -5.05 27.83 25.52
C ALA A 802 -3.77 28.68 25.35
N THR A 803 -3.47 29.53 26.30
CA THR A 803 -2.16 30.19 26.38
C THR A 803 -1.11 29.18 26.85
N VAL A 804 0.01 29.06 26.16
CA VAL A 804 1.04 28.06 26.45
C VAL A 804 2.36 28.68 26.87
N THR A 805 3.02 28.02 27.80
CA THR A 805 4.37 28.34 28.27
C THR A 805 5.16 27.05 28.51
N ALA A 806 6.48 27.17 28.61
CA ALA A 806 7.34 26.01 28.82
C ALA A 806 8.55 26.38 29.69
N SER A 807 9.16 25.39 30.35
CA SER A 807 10.39 25.55 31.13
C SER A 807 11.56 26.04 30.27
N HIS A 808 11.62 25.59 29.04
CA HIS A 808 12.61 25.92 28.03
C HIS A 808 12.04 25.70 26.63
N THR A 809 12.42 26.55 25.67
CA THR A 809 12.10 26.36 24.26
C THR A 809 13.40 26.46 23.46
N GLY A 810 13.77 25.36 22.84
CA GLY A 810 15.00 25.25 22.07
C GLY A 810 14.96 26.03 20.75
N SER A 811 16.13 26.38 20.23
CA SER A 811 16.23 27.01 18.91
C SER A 811 15.59 26.14 17.82
N GLY A 812 14.83 26.74 16.93
CA GLY A 812 14.12 26.05 15.85
C GLY A 812 12.81 25.36 16.28
N SER A 813 12.39 25.51 17.56
CA SER A 813 11.07 25.05 18.01
C SER A 813 10.17 26.22 18.39
N ASN A 814 8.86 25.99 18.43
CA ASN A 814 7.86 27.00 18.74
C ASN A 814 6.98 26.53 19.90
N VAL A 815 6.84 27.31 20.93
CA VAL A 815 6.05 26.95 22.12
C VAL A 815 4.58 26.67 21.76
N SER A 816 4.01 27.37 20.78
CA SER A 816 2.62 27.12 20.34
C SER A 816 2.47 25.95 19.36
N GLY A 817 3.56 25.37 18.88
CA GLY A 817 3.54 24.28 17.91
C GLY A 817 3.01 22.94 18.45
N ALA A 818 2.78 22.83 19.77
CA ALA A 818 2.17 21.63 20.35
C ALA A 818 0.67 21.78 20.64
N VAL A 819 0.01 22.80 20.12
CA VAL A 819 -1.44 23.06 20.26
C VAL A 819 -2.08 23.51 18.93
N ASP A 820 -1.48 23.20 17.82
CA ASP A 820 -1.94 23.60 16.49
C ASP A 820 -3.00 22.63 15.90
N GLY A 821 -3.22 21.51 16.54
CA GLY A 821 -4.18 20.47 16.15
C GLY A 821 -3.60 19.34 15.30
N TYR A 822 -2.32 19.43 14.90
CA TYR A 822 -1.68 18.51 13.93
C TYR A 822 -0.45 17.84 14.53
N PRO A 823 -0.58 16.64 15.11
CA PRO A 823 0.49 15.98 15.84
C PRO A 823 1.66 15.50 14.98
N THR A 824 1.54 15.58 13.68
CA THR A 824 2.53 15.02 12.74
C THR A 824 3.32 16.07 11.98
N ASN A 825 2.90 17.34 12.04
CA ASN A 825 3.48 18.43 11.28
C ASN A 825 4.42 19.32 12.13
N GLU A 826 5.29 20.04 11.48
CA GLU A 826 5.97 21.23 12.03
C GLU A 826 4.99 22.43 11.99
N PRO A 827 5.01 23.36 12.96
CA PRO A 827 5.99 23.45 14.05
C PRO A 827 5.70 22.51 15.23
N PHE A 828 6.65 22.38 16.15
CA PHE A 828 6.55 21.64 17.41
C PHE A 828 7.20 22.39 18.57
N TRP A 829 6.82 22.09 19.82
CA TRP A 829 7.60 22.52 20.97
C TRP A 829 8.72 21.51 21.29
N GLY A 830 9.91 22.00 21.61
CA GLY A 830 11.02 21.15 22.03
C GLY A 830 11.96 21.84 22.98
N ALA A 831 12.40 21.12 24.02
CA ALA A 831 13.33 21.59 25.05
C ALA A 831 14.82 21.44 24.62
N GLY A 832 15.11 21.51 23.31
CA GLY A 832 16.49 21.42 22.81
C GLY A 832 17.46 22.34 23.54
N SER A 833 18.64 21.82 23.94
CA SER A 833 19.65 22.53 24.70
C SER A 833 19.23 22.98 26.12
N SER A 834 18.11 22.52 26.64
CA SER A 834 17.71 22.78 28.03
C SER A 834 18.79 22.25 28.98
N PRO A 835 19.19 23.02 30.01
CA PRO A 835 20.09 22.53 31.04
C PRO A 835 19.40 21.58 32.04
N ASN A 836 18.07 21.51 32.00
CA ASN A 836 17.28 20.78 32.98
C ASN A 836 17.28 19.25 32.72
N SER A 837 17.21 18.48 33.81
CA SER A 837 16.92 17.03 33.74
C SER A 837 15.42 16.75 33.48
N GLN A 838 14.58 17.70 33.93
CA GLN A 838 13.13 17.69 33.68
C GLN A 838 12.70 18.99 33.04
N ASP A 839 11.86 18.89 32.04
CA ASP A 839 11.23 20.02 31.37
C ASP A 839 9.70 19.90 31.45
N TRP A 840 9.01 21.05 31.43
CA TRP A 840 7.54 21.06 31.45
C TRP A 840 6.98 21.93 30.35
N TYR A 841 5.76 21.53 29.93
CA TYR A 841 4.93 22.27 28.99
C TYR A 841 3.58 22.55 29.65
N GLU A 842 3.17 23.79 29.73
CA GLU A 842 1.99 24.25 30.46
C GLU A 842 0.96 24.89 29.53
N LEU A 843 -0.31 24.62 29.82
CA LEU A 843 -1.48 25.22 29.19
C LEU A 843 -2.27 25.98 30.25
N ASN A 844 -2.70 27.20 29.93
CA ASN A 844 -3.60 28.03 30.71
C ASN A 844 -4.89 28.25 29.90
N PHE A 845 -5.99 27.74 30.41
CA PHE A 845 -7.31 27.82 29.74
C PHE A 845 -8.01 29.18 29.95
N GLY A 846 -7.43 30.09 30.71
CA GLY A 846 -8.03 31.38 31.10
C GLY A 846 -9.11 31.25 32.18
N THR A 847 -9.87 30.18 32.21
CA THR A 847 -10.87 29.82 33.21
C THR A 847 -10.74 28.33 33.59
N ALA A 848 -11.24 27.95 34.77
CA ALA A 848 -11.20 26.55 35.17
C ALA A 848 -11.99 25.68 34.18
N ARG A 849 -11.38 24.58 33.75
CA ARG A 849 -11.97 23.53 32.87
C ARG A 849 -11.90 22.20 33.59
N THR A 850 -12.91 21.38 33.38
CA THR A 850 -12.90 19.98 33.85
C THR A 850 -12.35 19.09 32.74
N PHE A 851 -11.41 18.20 33.10
CA PHE A 851 -10.79 17.25 32.15
C PHE A 851 -10.36 15.96 32.85
N ASP A 852 -10.34 14.86 32.12
CA ASP A 852 -10.04 13.51 32.61
C ASP A 852 -9.19 12.68 31.62
N GLU A 853 -8.78 13.29 30.49
CA GLU A 853 -7.96 12.65 29.48
C GLU A 853 -6.96 13.63 28.88
N VAL A 854 -5.70 13.20 28.73
CA VAL A 854 -4.63 13.91 28.04
C VAL A 854 -3.98 13.00 27.01
N ARG A 855 -3.80 13.48 25.78
CA ARG A 855 -3.09 12.82 24.70
C ARG A 855 -1.83 13.61 24.41
N LEU A 856 -0.69 12.92 24.38
CA LEU A 856 0.62 13.50 24.15
C LEU A 856 1.25 12.85 22.93
N TYR A 857 1.81 13.68 22.05
CA TYR A 857 2.52 13.25 20.87
C TYR A 857 3.98 13.68 20.98
N PHE A 858 4.84 12.76 21.45
CA PHE A 858 6.24 13.06 21.66
C PHE A 858 7.02 13.03 20.34
N LYS A 859 7.82 14.08 20.10
CA LYS A 859 8.73 14.18 18.96
C LYS A 859 9.85 13.15 19.08
N ASP A 860 10.14 12.45 17.99
CA ASP A 860 11.39 11.71 17.79
C ASP A 860 12.11 12.28 16.57
N SER A 861 13.34 12.72 16.72
CA SER A 861 14.12 13.33 15.65
C SER A 861 15.14 12.39 15.02
N ARG A 862 15.14 11.11 15.41
CA ARG A 862 16.00 10.11 14.76
C ARG A 862 15.45 9.73 13.37
N PRO A 863 16.33 9.33 12.43
CA PRO A 863 17.80 9.27 12.54
C PRO A 863 18.50 10.61 12.29
N ALA A 864 17.77 11.68 11.99
CA ALA A 864 18.37 12.94 11.53
C ALA A 864 19.30 13.58 12.58
N SER A 865 18.86 13.70 13.86
CA SER A 865 19.68 14.33 14.90
C SER A 865 19.70 13.58 16.22
N GLY A 866 18.62 12.87 16.60
CA GLY A 866 18.49 12.28 17.92
C GLY A 866 18.36 13.30 19.07
N THR A 867 18.23 14.58 18.77
CA THR A 867 18.08 15.66 19.77
C THR A 867 16.84 15.47 20.62
N TYR A 868 15.73 15.06 20.00
CA TYR A 868 14.46 14.82 20.66
C TYR A 868 14.13 13.34 20.68
N ARG A 869 13.63 12.87 21.84
CA ARG A 869 13.10 11.51 22.05
C ARG A 869 11.96 11.57 23.05
N ALA A 870 11.14 10.52 23.06
CA ALA A 870 10.19 10.34 24.15
C ALA A 870 10.91 10.43 25.51
N PRO A 871 10.31 11.08 26.52
CA PRO A 871 10.92 11.20 27.85
C PRO A 871 11.07 9.82 28.51
N SER A 872 12.01 9.67 29.42
CA SER A 872 12.14 8.46 30.24
C SER A 872 10.96 8.25 31.19
N ALA A 873 10.35 9.35 31.62
CA ALA A 873 9.12 9.37 32.42
C ALA A 873 8.40 10.71 32.25
N TYR A 874 7.09 10.72 32.46
CA TYR A 874 6.30 11.96 32.49
C TYR A 874 5.13 11.85 33.47
N GLY A 875 4.56 12.99 33.89
CA GLY A 875 3.35 13.09 34.66
C GLY A 875 2.50 14.28 34.26
N ILE A 876 1.21 14.18 34.41
CA ILE A 876 0.26 15.27 34.24
C ILE A 876 0.04 15.90 35.59
N GLN A 877 0.18 17.25 35.68
CA GLN A 877 -0.05 18.04 36.86
C GLN A 877 -1.07 19.16 36.55
N TYR A 878 -1.86 19.50 37.53
CA TYR A 878 -2.75 20.66 37.47
C TYR A 878 -2.39 21.64 38.61
N TYR A 879 -2.69 22.91 38.40
CA TYR A 879 -2.50 23.93 39.40
C TYR A 879 -3.74 24.06 40.26
N ASP A 880 -3.62 23.79 41.57
CA ASP A 880 -4.75 23.77 42.53
C ASP A 880 -5.14 25.15 43.07
N GLY A 881 -4.45 26.22 42.62
CA GLY A 881 -4.60 27.59 43.07
C GLY A 881 -3.39 28.05 43.93
N SER A 882 -2.57 27.12 44.41
CA SER A 882 -1.40 27.39 45.24
C SER A 882 -0.14 26.70 44.75
N THR A 883 -0.26 25.44 44.29
CA THR A 883 0.89 24.64 43.88
C THR A 883 0.52 23.69 42.73
N TRP A 884 1.54 23.08 42.14
CA TRP A 884 1.39 22.02 41.13
C TRP A 884 1.19 20.67 41.79
N VAL A 885 0.08 20.02 41.48
CA VAL A 885 -0.32 18.74 42.04
C VAL A 885 -0.46 17.69 40.91
N ASN A 886 0.00 16.47 41.11
CA ASN A 886 -0.22 15.40 40.17
C ASN A 886 -1.72 15.07 40.06
N VAL A 887 -2.23 14.91 38.83
CA VAL A 887 -3.60 14.35 38.70
C VAL A 887 -3.63 12.94 39.31
N PRO A 888 -4.73 12.56 39.97
CA PRO A 888 -4.78 11.30 40.70
C PRO A 888 -4.85 10.10 39.75
N SER A 889 -4.32 8.97 40.15
CA SER A 889 -4.49 7.66 39.48
C SER A 889 -4.25 7.70 37.95
N GLN A 890 -3.13 8.28 37.53
CA GLN A 890 -2.77 8.38 36.10
C GLN A 890 -2.61 7.00 35.47
N ALA A 891 -3.58 6.58 34.64
CA ALA A 891 -3.49 5.38 33.81
C ALA A 891 -2.90 5.75 32.46
N LYS A 892 -1.70 5.24 32.15
CA LYS A 892 -0.93 5.53 30.94
C LYS A 892 -1.00 4.37 29.95
N SER A 893 -1.19 4.69 28.66
CA SER A 893 -1.14 3.73 27.58
C SER A 893 -0.32 4.34 26.41
N PRO A 894 0.87 3.79 26.12
CA PRO A 894 1.55 2.70 26.80
C PRO A 894 2.06 3.12 28.21
N ALA A 895 2.34 2.13 29.07
CA ALA A 895 2.87 2.38 30.41
C ALA A 895 4.26 3.04 30.39
N THR A 896 5.12 2.63 29.44
CA THR A 896 6.41 3.25 29.15
C THR A 896 6.24 4.31 28.06
N PRO A 897 6.75 5.54 28.24
CA PRO A 897 6.65 6.57 27.21
C PRO A 897 7.27 6.12 25.88
N ARG A 898 6.61 6.43 24.78
CA ARG A 898 7.14 6.18 23.43
C ARG A 898 7.01 7.41 22.54
N ALA A 899 7.70 7.43 21.44
CA ALA A 899 7.52 8.44 20.40
C ALA A 899 6.06 8.42 19.89
N ASN A 900 5.61 9.60 19.39
CA ASN A 900 4.25 9.84 18.95
C ASN A 900 3.22 9.62 20.09
N TYR A 901 2.15 8.91 19.88
CA TYR A 901 0.93 8.88 20.67
C TYR A 901 1.09 8.19 22.02
N ASN A 902 0.74 8.93 23.10
CA ASN A 902 0.64 8.44 24.48
C ASN A 902 -0.66 8.97 25.09
N LEU A 903 -1.43 8.09 25.71
CA LEU A 903 -2.72 8.41 26.32
C LEU A 903 -2.59 8.37 27.84
N VAL A 904 -3.15 9.36 28.54
CA VAL A 904 -3.27 9.38 30.00
C VAL A 904 -4.72 9.61 30.39
N ARG A 905 -5.27 8.72 31.20
CA ARG A 905 -6.59 8.85 31.78
C ARG A 905 -6.52 8.90 33.29
N PHE A 906 -7.41 9.67 33.90
CA PHE A 906 -7.49 9.85 35.35
C PHE A 906 -8.90 10.27 35.77
N PRO A 907 -9.27 10.19 37.07
CA PRO A 907 -10.49 10.80 37.58
C PRO A 907 -10.53 12.31 37.26
N ALA A 908 -11.70 12.81 36.85
CA ALA A 908 -11.85 14.19 36.39
C ALA A 908 -11.36 15.20 37.45
N VAL A 909 -10.57 16.15 36.98
CA VAL A 909 -10.09 17.30 37.77
C VAL A 909 -10.57 18.59 37.13
N SER A 910 -10.74 19.65 37.92
CA SER A 910 -11.11 20.97 37.42
C SER A 910 -10.00 21.98 37.79
N ALA A 911 -9.38 22.58 36.77
CA ALA A 911 -8.30 23.53 36.97
C ALA A 911 -8.25 24.53 35.82
N GLN A 912 -7.65 25.71 36.09
CA GLN A 912 -7.37 26.72 35.06
C GLN A 912 -6.06 26.41 34.33
N ARG A 913 -5.12 25.75 34.97
CA ARG A 913 -3.78 25.49 34.42
C ARG A 913 -3.44 24.00 34.57
N VAL A 914 -2.86 23.44 33.51
CA VAL A 914 -2.39 22.05 33.48
C VAL A 914 -1.01 22.02 32.83
N ARG A 915 -0.14 21.09 33.23
CA ARG A 915 1.15 20.87 32.58
C ARG A 915 1.54 19.42 32.48
N VAL A 916 2.37 19.16 31.51
CA VAL A 916 3.14 17.91 31.39
C VAL A 916 4.51 18.17 31.97
N LEU A 917 4.91 17.42 32.98
CA LEU A 917 6.27 17.39 33.51
C LEU A 917 6.98 16.16 32.99
N ALA A 918 8.02 16.33 32.18
CA ALA A 918 8.74 15.27 31.49
C ALA A 918 10.16 15.13 32.01
N THR A 919 10.61 13.92 32.35
CA THR A 919 12.01 13.61 32.64
C THR A 919 12.71 13.24 31.33
N ASN A 920 13.67 14.03 30.90
CA ASN A 920 14.38 13.85 29.65
C ASN A 920 15.06 12.47 29.56
N ALA A 921 15.04 11.86 28.39
CA ALA A 921 15.81 10.65 28.15
C ALA A 921 17.31 10.92 28.12
N SER A 922 18.11 9.93 28.46
CA SER A 922 19.58 10.07 28.44
C SER A 922 20.06 10.47 27.03
N GLY A 923 20.85 11.54 26.99
CA GLY A 923 21.42 12.06 25.75
C GLY A 923 20.41 12.74 24.79
N ALA A 924 19.17 12.98 25.22
CA ALA A 924 18.15 13.62 24.40
C ALA A 924 17.25 14.55 25.23
N LYS A 925 16.47 15.37 24.57
CA LYS A 925 15.49 16.29 25.18
C LYS A 925 14.08 15.92 24.75
N THR A 926 13.09 16.34 25.56
CA THR A 926 11.67 16.13 25.23
C THR A 926 11.20 17.16 24.22
N GLY A 927 10.40 16.72 23.24
CA GLY A 927 9.62 17.56 22.34
C GLY A 927 8.19 17.03 22.27
N LEU A 928 7.23 17.93 22.02
CA LEU A 928 5.83 17.61 21.75
C LEU A 928 5.45 18.20 20.39
N THR A 929 4.93 17.34 19.52
CA THR A 929 4.30 17.78 18.28
C THR A 929 2.85 18.18 18.50
N GLU A 930 2.18 17.59 19.52
CA GLU A 930 0.82 17.98 19.90
C GLU A 930 0.48 17.54 21.32
N ILE A 931 -0.42 18.28 21.97
CA ILE A 931 -1.12 17.90 23.19
C ILE A 931 -2.61 18.15 23.02
N LYS A 932 -3.44 17.14 23.32
CA LYS A 932 -4.90 17.25 23.33
C LYS A 932 -5.42 16.94 24.72
N ILE A 933 -6.41 17.71 25.17
CA ILE A 933 -7.01 17.58 26.50
C ILE A 933 -8.52 17.50 26.34
N HIS A 934 -9.11 16.47 26.97
CA HIS A 934 -10.53 16.19 26.83
C HIS A 934 -11.22 15.98 28.18
N ASN A 935 -12.51 16.27 28.20
CA ASN A 935 -13.42 15.87 29.28
C ASN A 935 -14.39 14.82 28.75
N ARG A 936 -14.25 13.59 29.16
CA ARG A 936 -15.10 12.47 28.74
C ARG A 936 -16.41 12.38 29.52
N GLY A 937 -16.60 13.24 30.54
CA GLY A 937 -17.84 13.30 31.29
C GLY A 937 -18.18 12.02 32.07
N GLY A 938 -17.17 11.27 32.49
CA GLY A 938 -17.36 9.99 33.18
C GLY A 938 -17.91 8.87 32.27
N VAL A 939 -17.81 8.98 30.96
CA VAL A 939 -18.18 7.91 30.01
C VAL A 939 -17.32 6.69 30.34
N ARG A 940 -17.96 5.64 30.85
CA ARG A 940 -17.33 4.36 31.16
C ARG A 940 -16.72 3.82 29.87
N SER A 941 -15.44 3.48 29.89
CA SER A 941 -14.84 2.65 28.84
C SER A 941 -15.76 1.51 28.48
N PRO A 942 -15.98 1.22 27.20
CA PRO A 942 -16.56 -0.07 26.85
C PRO A 942 -15.72 -1.15 27.53
N LYS A 943 -16.35 -2.01 28.32
CA LYS A 943 -15.69 -3.18 28.91
C LYS A 943 -15.00 -3.89 27.75
N ALA A 944 -13.70 -4.14 27.90
CA ALA A 944 -12.99 -5.07 27.05
C ALA A 944 -13.78 -6.38 27.04
N HIS A 945 -14.53 -6.63 25.97
CA HIS A 945 -15.08 -7.95 25.74
C HIS A 945 -13.89 -8.78 25.29
N GLY A 946 -13.43 -9.59 26.20
CA GLY A 946 -12.44 -10.63 25.93
C GLY A 946 -13.00 -11.61 24.92
N ARG A 947 -12.10 -12.03 24.05
CA ARG A 947 -11.99 -13.13 23.12
C ARG A 947 -12.24 -12.80 21.66
#